data_a24cd8840a5477c6595522f0a902eebd
#
_entry.id   a24cd8840a5477c6595522f0a902eebd
#
_cell.length_a   1.000
_cell.length_b   1.000
_cell.length_c   1.000
_cell.angle_alpha   90.00
_cell.angle_beta   90.00
_cell.angle_gamma   90.00
#
_symmetry.space_group_name_H-M   'P 1'
#
loop_
_entity.id
_entity.type
_entity.pdbx_description
1 polymer ?
#
loop_
_entity_poly.entity_id
_entity_poly.type
_entity_poly.pdbx_seq_one_letter_code
_entity_poly.pdbx_strand_id
1 'polypeptide(L)'
;MTWKSSGRMSLLASASAAGLCLTQGACLAKGAPVPSGWWKLDGTVRAVAPRGGLGAGALQQVGSVSWGKGFVGGKSLVLNGSGCLQLSHPPIDISKSYTVAAWVQVKHMGGWQTFLSADGPKQSGFFLQLRNDTDTFGFVVTHHGEGLPNAVVTSTDVPTPGEWYHIAGVYNAARHTAELFVNGRLQGSVYCAPTPPVEGPLAIGRGRFAGGAVDWVHGSIEDVRAYQAALTPAEIAAVAGPMVAKAGKLGEVVDAGPIPLTIHANETAVHVSPTLYGLMTEEINHSYDGGIYAELIQNRIFKDNATTPVHWSLVTTGGGTGTISLNHSHPINKELTTCLRLDAEPGHAGAEVGVANDGFWGVPLRPHTQYRISFFARTAPGFHGNLHVALEAANGSRIYAAGSFKHLTTAWHWYHTTLKTGSMNASLANRFVMTTNGTGDLYFNLVSVKPPTFNNRPNGTRPYIMKMLAAMKPKFLRLPGGNYLEGNTIKERFNWKKTLGPMQDRPGHEGTWGYRSSDGFGLLEMLEWCQDLHMQPVLGVFAGYSLGGQYVPAGPKLQRFIKSALEEIQYVTGPVTSKWGAVRAKDGHPAPFPLKYVEIGNEDFFDRSHSYDGRFAQFYHAIKAKYPHLQLIATMPVKSVVPDVIDEHYYMPPVAFERAAHKYDTYSRTGPKIFVGEWASREGHPTPDMNSALGDAAWMTGMERNSDVVIMNAYAPLQVLIHRGPSQRRTNLIGYNGLKAYGSPSYWAQVMFSNHLGNVVPHFTLGSAQDLFCSITRNTRTGTIYLKLVNSAANHRVVDVSIDAPDKIATTGTLIELTARSRTSTNTMSDPSHVVPFTRTIPGLGRHFTLHLDPLSVNVIVVHTKH
;
A
#
# COMPACT_ATOMS: atom_id res chain seq x y z
N MET A 1 25.51 46.05 27.92
CA MET A 1 24.75 46.98 28.80
C MET A 1 23.72 46.13 29.52
N THR A 2 24.03 45.88 30.73
CA THR A 2 23.30 45.60 31.94
C THR A 2 21.89 46.13 32.02
N TRP A 3 20.92 45.34 32.47
CA TRP A 3 20.37 45.46 33.84
C TRP A 3 19.49 44.27 34.25
N LYS A 4 19.75 43.82 35.50
CA LYS A 4 19.04 42.81 36.30
C LYS A 4 17.77 43.40 36.96
N SER A 5 16.83 42.50 37.30
CA SER A 5 16.25 42.27 38.65
C SER A 5 15.08 41.27 38.51
N SER A 6 15.09 40.11 39.08
CA SER A 6 14.91 39.61 40.47
C SER A 6 13.53 39.94 41.03
N GLY A 7 12.74 38.90 41.29
CA GLY A 7 11.50 38.91 42.07
C GLY A 7 11.03 37.47 42.36
N ARG A 8 11.49 36.89 43.50
CA ARG A 8 10.88 35.71 44.14
C ARG A 8 9.69 36.14 44.96
N MET A 9 8.60 35.33 44.93
CA MET A 9 7.67 35.14 46.04
C MET A 9 6.88 33.88 45.79
N SER A 10 7.12 32.87 46.48
CA SER A 10 6.71 32.24 47.72
C SER A 10 5.28 31.66 47.68
N LEU A 11 5.29 30.30 47.90
CA LEU A 11 4.13 29.47 48.23
C LEU A 11 3.19 30.02 49.26
N LEU A 12 1.89 29.80 49.06
CA LEU A 12 0.98 29.54 50.18
C LEU A 12 -0.05 28.48 49.73
N ALA A 13 -0.03 27.38 50.45
CA ALA A 13 -1.04 26.33 50.41
C ALA A 13 -2.30 26.83 51.17
N SER A 14 -3.47 26.49 50.60
CA SER A 14 -4.66 26.41 51.41
C SER A 14 -5.49 25.19 51.04
N ALA A 15 -5.44 24.22 51.94
CA ALA A 15 -6.42 23.15 52.04
C ALA A 15 -7.65 23.65 52.79
N SER A 16 -8.82 23.33 52.30
CA SER A 16 -10.10 23.09 52.97
C SER A 16 -11.23 23.27 51.94
N ALA A 17 -12.19 22.39 51.75
CA ALA A 17 -13.07 21.72 52.61
C ALA A 17 -13.81 20.63 51.80
N ALA A 18 -13.78 19.41 52.29
CA ALA A 18 -14.72 18.37 51.88
C ALA A 18 -16.08 18.70 52.47
N GLY A 19 -17.01 19.17 51.65
CA GLY A 19 -18.41 19.28 51.98
C GLY A 19 -19.20 18.11 51.44
N LEU A 20 -19.71 17.26 52.28
CA LEU A 20 -20.72 16.26 51.99
C LEU A 20 -21.89 16.90 51.27
N CYS A 21 -22.18 16.45 50.05
CA CYS A 21 -23.46 16.68 49.40
C CYS A 21 -24.10 15.33 49.07
N LEU A 22 -24.90 14.83 50.01
CA LEU A 22 -25.84 13.74 49.81
C LEU A 22 -27.15 14.32 49.29
N THR A 23 -27.30 14.46 47.97
CA THR A 23 -28.59 14.49 47.28
C THR A 23 -28.39 13.95 45.88
N GLN A 24 -29.24 12.98 45.48
CA GLN A 24 -29.25 12.29 44.20
C GLN A 24 -29.48 13.27 43.03
N GLY A 25 -28.42 13.84 42.49
CA GLY A 25 -28.40 14.57 41.23
C GLY A 25 -27.19 14.12 40.48
N ALA A 26 -27.38 13.60 39.25
CA ALA A 26 -26.28 13.19 38.37
C ALA A 26 -25.30 14.34 38.15
N CYS A 27 -24.09 14.23 38.70
CA CYS A 27 -23.02 15.24 38.55
C CYS A 27 -22.38 15.06 37.17
N LEU A 28 -22.63 16.00 36.25
CA LEU A 28 -21.75 16.19 35.06
C LEU A 28 -20.38 16.65 35.56
N ALA A 29 -19.32 16.04 35.13
CA ALA A 29 -17.96 16.51 35.40
C ALA A 29 -17.83 17.97 34.92
N LYS A 30 -17.22 18.84 35.73
CA LYS A 30 -17.01 20.25 35.38
C LYS A 30 -16.21 20.31 34.06
N GLY A 31 -16.86 20.73 32.94
CA GLY A 31 -16.25 20.92 31.64
C GLY A 31 -16.73 19.97 30.54
N ALA A 32 -17.54 18.95 30.83
CA ALA A 32 -18.11 18.10 29.78
C ALA A 32 -19.37 18.75 29.16
N PRO A 33 -19.52 18.74 27.81
CA PRO A 33 -20.70 19.25 27.14
C PRO A 33 -21.95 18.45 27.52
N VAL A 34 -23.13 19.07 27.36
CA VAL A 34 -24.41 18.42 27.63
C VAL A 34 -24.71 17.41 26.52
N PRO A 35 -24.98 16.13 26.83
CA PRO A 35 -25.30 15.11 25.81
C PRO A 35 -26.70 15.38 25.21
N SER A 36 -26.81 15.10 23.89
CA SER A 36 -28.09 15.05 23.17
C SER A 36 -28.96 13.85 23.59
N GLY A 37 -28.32 12.77 24.04
CA GLY A 37 -28.94 11.59 24.62
C GLY A 37 -28.07 10.98 25.69
N TRP A 38 -28.66 10.56 26.81
CA TRP A 38 -27.94 9.92 27.90
C TRP A 38 -28.81 8.87 28.59
N TRP A 39 -28.39 7.63 28.60
CA TRP A 39 -29.06 6.48 29.24
C TRP A 39 -28.07 5.79 30.16
N LYS A 40 -28.33 5.85 31.45
CA LYS A 40 -27.45 5.20 32.44
C LYS A 40 -27.43 3.68 32.33
N LEU A 41 -28.55 3.09 31.90
CA LEU A 41 -28.77 1.64 31.84
C LEU A 41 -28.51 0.97 33.21
N ASP A 42 -28.89 1.64 34.29
CA ASP A 42 -28.73 1.23 35.68
C ASP A 42 -29.94 0.43 36.22
N GLY A 43 -30.65 -0.27 35.36
CA GLY A 43 -31.91 -0.95 35.60
C GLY A 43 -33.09 -0.22 35.01
N THR A 44 -32.86 0.91 34.31
CA THR A 44 -33.89 1.68 33.62
C THR A 44 -33.53 1.94 32.16
N VAL A 45 -34.54 2.08 31.30
CA VAL A 45 -34.43 2.42 29.89
C VAL A 45 -34.75 3.91 29.64
N ARG A 46 -34.96 4.70 30.69
CA ARG A 46 -35.30 6.13 30.59
C ARG A 46 -34.06 6.97 30.36
N ALA A 47 -34.19 7.96 29.50
CA ALA A 47 -33.13 8.97 29.32
C ALA A 47 -33.01 9.84 30.56
N VAL A 48 -31.78 10.23 30.90
CA VAL A 48 -31.50 11.28 31.89
C VAL A 48 -31.84 12.62 31.25
N ALA A 49 -32.83 13.34 31.80
CA ALA A 49 -33.19 14.65 31.28
C ALA A 49 -32.07 15.66 31.58
N PRO A 50 -31.50 16.37 30.56
CA PRO A 50 -30.60 17.47 30.81
C PRO A 50 -31.35 18.62 31.52
N ARG A 51 -30.66 19.40 32.39
CA ARG A 51 -31.27 20.59 33.02
C ARG A 51 -31.70 21.57 31.93
N GLY A 52 -33.03 21.69 31.72
CA GLY A 52 -33.65 22.66 30.82
C GLY A 52 -33.93 22.16 29.36
N GLY A 53 -33.83 20.88 29.05
CA GLY A 53 -34.10 20.30 27.72
C GLY A 53 -35.08 19.15 27.70
N LEU A 54 -35.74 18.92 26.58
CA LEU A 54 -36.51 17.68 26.31
C LEU A 54 -35.49 16.54 26.22
N GLY A 55 -35.54 15.58 27.14
CA GLY A 55 -34.66 14.41 27.13
C GLY A 55 -34.93 13.53 25.87
N ALA A 56 -33.92 12.94 25.32
CA ALA A 56 -34.08 11.89 24.32
C ALA A 56 -34.97 10.79 24.90
N GLY A 57 -36.02 10.38 24.24
CA GLY A 57 -37.07 9.48 24.72
C GLY A 57 -36.58 8.17 25.44
N ALA A 58 -37.54 7.39 25.91
CA ALA A 58 -37.23 6.07 26.51
C ALA A 58 -36.83 5.07 25.40
N LEU A 59 -35.82 4.22 25.69
CA LEU A 59 -35.45 3.12 24.82
C LEU A 59 -36.53 2.01 24.84
N GLN A 60 -36.78 1.44 23.66
CA GLN A 60 -37.65 0.28 23.49
C GLN A 60 -36.80 -1.00 23.51
N GLN A 61 -37.30 -2.02 24.18
CA GLN A 61 -36.69 -3.34 24.20
C GLN A 61 -37.13 -4.14 22.97
N VAL A 62 -36.17 -4.80 22.32
CA VAL A 62 -36.38 -5.74 21.23
C VAL A 62 -35.69 -7.05 21.61
N GLY A 63 -36.45 -8.15 21.64
CA GLY A 63 -35.92 -9.43 22.08
C GLY A 63 -35.67 -9.53 23.61
N SER A 64 -34.79 -10.42 24.02
CA SER A 64 -34.53 -10.72 25.42
C SER A 64 -33.35 -9.91 25.95
N VAL A 65 -33.58 -9.08 26.96
CA VAL A 65 -32.53 -8.38 27.71
C VAL A 65 -32.66 -8.67 29.20
N SER A 66 -31.56 -8.57 29.92
CA SER A 66 -31.54 -8.74 31.36
C SER A 66 -30.69 -7.66 32.05
N TRP A 67 -30.73 -7.63 33.37
CA TRP A 67 -30.00 -6.66 34.17
C TRP A 67 -29.05 -7.35 35.12
N GLY A 68 -27.78 -6.99 35.07
CA GLY A 68 -26.72 -7.53 35.93
C GLY A 68 -26.10 -6.47 36.84
N LYS A 69 -24.97 -6.80 37.46
CA LYS A 69 -24.18 -5.88 38.26
C LYS A 69 -23.53 -4.85 37.37
N GLY A 70 -23.69 -3.58 37.68
CA GLY A 70 -23.08 -2.46 36.96
C GLY A 70 -21.63 -2.19 37.40
N PHE A 71 -20.94 -1.40 36.60
CA PHE A 71 -19.57 -0.93 36.83
C PHE A 71 -19.55 0.52 37.34
N VAL A 72 -20.30 1.40 36.67
CA VAL A 72 -20.43 2.81 37.03
C VAL A 72 -21.60 3.03 38.00
N GLY A 73 -22.69 2.30 37.80
CA GLY A 73 -23.91 2.35 38.58
C GLY A 73 -24.22 1.04 39.31
N GLY A 74 -25.44 0.93 39.86
CA GLY A 74 -25.87 -0.30 40.55
C GLY A 74 -26.11 -1.49 39.64
N LYS A 75 -26.57 -1.25 38.42
CA LYS A 75 -26.89 -2.26 37.41
C LYS A 75 -26.33 -1.90 36.03
N SER A 76 -26.27 -2.88 35.14
CA SER A 76 -25.94 -2.72 33.74
C SER A 76 -26.91 -3.55 32.86
N LEU A 77 -27.08 -3.17 31.60
CA LEU A 77 -27.75 -3.97 30.59
C LEU A 77 -26.90 -5.21 30.29
N VAL A 78 -27.47 -6.40 30.35
CA VAL A 78 -26.81 -7.66 30.00
C VAL A 78 -27.48 -8.27 28.78
N LEU A 79 -26.68 -8.57 27.78
CA LEU A 79 -27.06 -9.08 26.47
C LEU A 79 -26.43 -10.45 26.20
N ASN A 80 -27.21 -11.34 25.58
CA ASN A 80 -26.82 -12.72 25.31
C ASN A 80 -26.90 -13.09 23.81
N GLY A 81 -26.87 -12.10 22.93
CA GLY A 81 -26.98 -12.32 21.49
C GLY A 81 -28.40 -12.39 20.93
N SER A 82 -29.44 -12.16 21.74
CA SER A 82 -30.86 -12.31 21.33
C SER A 82 -31.73 -11.09 21.57
N GLY A 83 -31.18 -9.99 22.08
CA GLY A 83 -31.95 -8.77 22.35
C GLY A 83 -31.10 -7.51 22.28
N CYS A 84 -31.76 -6.37 22.17
CA CYS A 84 -31.17 -5.05 22.17
C CYS A 84 -32.14 -4.00 22.73
N LEU A 85 -31.64 -2.79 22.96
CA LEU A 85 -32.48 -1.62 23.18
C LEU A 85 -32.37 -0.70 21.96
N GLN A 86 -33.43 0.05 21.63
CA GLN A 86 -33.40 0.97 20.52
C GLN A 86 -34.26 2.23 20.79
N LEU A 87 -33.83 3.35 20.21
CA LEU A 87 -34.59 4.57 20.11
C LEU A 87 -35.03 4.75 18.66
N SER A 88 -36.31 5.09 18.39
CA SER A 88 -36.87 5.16 17.04
C SER A 88 -36.10 6.08 16.08
N HIS A 89 -35.50 7.17 16.62
CA HIS A 89 -34.65 8.10 15.88
C HIS A 89 -33.39 8.41 16.67
N PRO A 90 -32.19 8.51 16.05
CA PRO A 90 -31.00 8.94 16.76
C PRO A 90 -31.16 10.36 17.31
N PRO A 91 -30.67 10.67 18.53
CA PRO A 91 -30.69 12.01 19.07
C PRO A 91 -29.58 12.91 18.49
N ILE A 92 -28.94 12.46 17.45
CA ILE A 92 -27.84 13.08 16.71
C ILE A 92 -28.05 12.93 15.19
N ASP A 93 -27.65 13.94 14.43
CA ASP A 93 -27.54 13.93 12.99
C ASP A 93 -26.13 13.46 12.63
N ILE A 94 -26.01 12.23 12.11
CA ILE A 94 -24.69 11.63 11.84
C ILE A 94 -24.00 12.22 10.61
N SER A 95 -24.68 13.07 9.82
CA SER A 95 -24.04 13.83 8.74
C SER A 95 -23.22 15.04 9.24
N LYS A 96 -23.39 15.41 10.50
CA LYS A 96 -22.66 16.45 11.20
C LYS A 96 -21.69 15.86 12.21
N SER A 97 -20.86 16.69 12.82
CA SER A 97 -19.97 16.23 13.90
C SER A 97 -20.77 15.66 15.07
N TYR A 98 -20.38 14.47 15.53
CA TYR A 98 -21.01 13.80 16.67
C TYR A 98 -20.00 12.97 17.49
N THR A 99 -20.40 12.60 18.69
CA THR A 99 -19.70 11.65 19.55
C THR A 99 -20.69 10.69 20.17
N VAL A 100 -20.34 9.41 20.18
CA VAL A 100 -21.09 8.35 20.88
C VAL A 100 -20.16 7.62 21.82
N ALA A 101 -20.61 7.32 23.04
CA ALA A 101 -19.80 6.70 24.07
C ALA A 101 -20.61 5.73 24.95
N ALA A 102 -19.96 4.70 25.46
CA ALA A 102 -20.54 3.75 26.40
C ALA A 102 -19.46 3.09 27.25
N TRP A 103 -19.84 2.61 28.43
CA TRP A 103 -19.12 1.57 29.15
C TRP A 103 -19.57 0.20 28.66
N VAL A 104 -18.62 -0.66 28.30
CA VAL A 104 -18.89 -1.99 27.74
C VAL A 104 -18.03 -3.05 28.39
N GLN A 105 -18.57 -4.27 28.48
CA GLN A 105 -17.87 -5.46 28.90
C GLN A 105 -18.17 -6.56 27.91
N VAL A 106 -17.15 -7.13 27.30
CA VAL A 106 -17.25 -8.29 26.39
C VAL A 106 -17.15 -9.56 27.22
N LYS A 107 -18.08 -10.50 27.05
CA LYS A 107 -18.07 -11.76 27.80
C LYS A 107 -17.07 -12.77 27.23
N HIS A 108 -16.94 -12.81 25.92
CA HIS A 108 -16.00 -13.65 25.20
C HIS A 108 -15.64 -13.03 23.86
N MET A 109 -14.46 -13.31 23.38
CA MET A 109 -13.95 -12.86 22.07
C MET A 109 -14.50 -13.71 20.95
N GLY A 110 -14.31 -13.23 19.73
CA GLY A 110 -14.80 -13.85 18.51
C GLY A 110 -16.20 -13.39 18.14
N GLY A 111 -16.44 -13.25 16.83
CA GLY A 111 -17.68 -12.68 16.30
C GLY A 111 -17.71 -11.15 16.33
N TRP A 112 -18.49 -10.58 15.43
CA TRP A 112 -18.78 -9.15 15.43
C TRP A 112 -19.80 -8.85 16.55
N GLN A 113 -19.55 -7.83 17.35
CA GLN A 113 -20.45 -7.41 18.43
C GLN A 113 -20.57 -5.88 18.44
N THR A 114 -21.72 -5.34 18.03
CA THR A 114 -21.94 -3.91 17.92
C THR A 114 -22.64 -3.37 19.17
N PHE A 115 -21.94 -2.54 19.93
CA PHE A 115 -22.46 -1.92 21.16
C PHE A 115 -23.43 -0.79 20.85
N LEU A 116 -23.07 0.09 19.90
CA LEU A 116 -23.93 1.18 19.41
C LEU A 116 -23.89 1.28 17.89
N SER A 117 -25.04 1.54 17.30
CA SER A 117 -25.17 1.88 15.89
C SER A 117 -26.36 2.80 15.62
N ALA A 118 -26.37 3.52 14.50
CA ALA A 118 -27.53 4.23 13.98
C ALA A 118 -27.89 3.64 12.60
N ASP A 119 -29.09 3.10 12.46
CA ASP A 119 -29.47 2.31 11.31
C ASP A 119 -29.82 3.17 10.09
N GLY A 120 -29.22 2.84 8.95
CA GLY A 120 -29.67 3.23 7.63
C GLY A 120 -30.54 2.12 6.99
N PRO A 121 -31.04 2.32 5.76
CA PRO A 121 -31.93 1.36 5.10
C PRO A 121 -31.32 -0.05 4.94
N LYS A 122 -30.07 -0.15 4.52
CA LYS A 122 -29.37 -1.41 4.27
C LYS A 122 -28.31 -1.73 5.32
N GLN A 123 -27.64 -0.72 5.85
CA GLN A 123 -26.60 -0.89 6.87
C GLN A 123 -26.60 0.31 7.82
N SER A 124 -26.02 0.12 9.01
CA SER A 124 -25.87 1.21 9.98
C SER A 124 -24.90 2.28 9.45
N GLY A 125 -25.20 3.55 9.71
CA GLY A 125 -24.34 4.69 9.34
C GLY A 125 -23.04 4.75 10.15
N PHE A 126 -23.06 4.17 11.36
CA PHE A 126 -21.85 3.89 12.13
C PHE A 126 -22.00 2.60 12.95
N PHE A 127 -20.85 2.01 13.32
CA PHE A 127 -20.75 0.91 14.27
C PHE A 127 -19.67 1.24 15.31
N LEU A 128 -20.03 1.25 16.59
CA LEU A 128 -19.08 1.21 17.69
C LEU A 128 -19.11 -0.24 18.22
N GLN A 129 -18.07 -1.02 17.97
CA GLN A 129 -18.16 -2.49 18.01
C GLN A 129 -16.87 -3.17 18.48
N LEU A 130 -16.97 -4.45 18.86
CA LEU A 130 -15.88 -5.41 18.81
C LEU A 130 -15.80 -5.99 17.39
N ARG A 131 -14.62 -5.99 16.80
CA ARG A 131 -14.37 -6.50 15.45
C ARG A 131 -13.94 -7.97 15.50
N ASN A 132 -14.52 -8.79 14.62
CA ASN A 132 -14.14 -10.21 14.51
C ASN A 132 -12.81 -10.43 13.74
N ASP A 133 -12.47 -9.52 12.83
CA ASP A 133 -11.28 -9.63 11.99
C ASP A 133 -9.97 -9.23 12.71
N THR A 134 -10.08 -8.45 13.79
CA THR A 134 -8.94 -7.97 14.55
C THR A 134 -9.03 -8.26 16.06
N ASP A 135 -10.20 -8.72 16.55
CA ASP A 135 -10.55 -8.84 17.98
C ASP A 135 -10.36 -7.57 18.80
N THR A 136 -10.38 -6.39 18.15
CA THR A 136 -10.18 -5.08 18.75
C THR A 136 -11.49 -4.31 18.83
N PHE A 137 -11.56 -3.30 19.69
CA PHE A 137 -12.63 -2.32 19.56
C PHE A 137 -12.47 -1.53 18.26
N GLY A 138 -13.60 -1.20 17.62
CA GLY A 138 -13.63 -0.45 16.38
C GLY A 138 -14.72 0.61 16.35
N PHE A 139 -14.42 1.72 15.71
CA PHE A 139 -15.40 2.71 15.27
C PHE A 139 -15.40 2.77 13.75
N VAL A 140 -16.50 2.36 13.16
CA VAL A 140 -16.69 2.30 11.70
C VAL A 140 -17.74 3.33 11.32
N VAL A 141 -17.42 4.21 10.39
CA VAL A 141 -18.35 5.16 9.77
C VAL A 141 -18.57 4.75 8.33
N THR A 142 -19.83 4.58 7.91
CA THR A 142 -20.17 4.04 6.59
C THR A 142 -20.72 5.11 5.66
N HIS A 143 -20.57 4.89 4.36
CA HIS A 143 -21.06 5.80 3.32
C HIS A 143 -22.27 5.23 2.54
N HIS A 144 -23.01 4.29 3.13
CA HIS A 144 -24.29 3.71 2.62
C HIS A 144 -24.22 3.11 1.21
N GLY A 145 -23.06 2.68 0.73
CA GLY A 145 -22.91 2.01 -0.57
C GLY A 145 -22.68 2.94 -1.76
N GLU A 146 -22.33 4.19 -1.53
CA GLU A 146 -21.98 5.17 -2.58
C GLU A 146 -20.57 4.96 -3.21
N GLY A 147 -20.03 3.75 -3.15
CA GLY A 147 -18.72 3.42 -3.73
C GLY A 147 -17.52 3.96 -2.95
N LEU A 148 -17.71 4.67 -1.84
CA LEU A 148 -16.67 5.13 -0.96
C LEU A 148 -16.32 4.06 0.10
N PRO A 149 -15.04 3.87 0.42
CA PRO A 149 -14.66 2.93 1.48
C PRO A 149 -15.11 3.45 2.85
N ASN A 150 -15.53 2.55 3.73
CA ASN A 150 -15.83 2.88 5.12
C ASN A 150 -14.60 3.43 5.83
N ALA A 151 -14.77 4.43 6.69
CA ALA A 151 -13.74 4.85 7.63
C ALA A 151 -13.73 3.87 8.81
N VAL A 152 -12.59 3.24 9.07
CA VAL A 152 -12.44 2.21 10.11
C VAL A 152 -11.29 2.59 11.04
N VAL A 153 -11.59 2.79 12.31
CA VAL A 153 -10.59 3.02 13.37
C VAL A 153 -10.67 1.88 14.36
N THR A 154 -9.54 1.31 14.77
CA THR A 154 -9.48 0.21 15.74
C THR A 154 -8.67 0.59 16.96
N SER A 155 -8.91 -0.08 18.09
CA SER A 155 -8.03 0.04 19.25
C SER A 155 -6.66 -0.57 18.97
N THR A 156 -5.65 -0.08 19.68
CA THR A 156 -4.26 -0.56 19.53
C THR A 156 -4.11 -2.01 19.99
N ASP A 157 -4.90 -2.40 20.98
CA ASP A 157 -4.82 -3.71 21.65
C ASP A 157 -6.18 -4.39 21.76
N VAL A 158 -6.15 -5.67 22.02
CA VAL A 158 -7.31 -6.54 22.21
C VAL A 158 -7.85 -6.37 23.63
N PRO A 159 -9.16 -6.16 23.84
CA PRO A 159 -9.73 -6.12 25.18
C PRO A 159 -9.70 -7.49 25.85
N THR A 160 -9.54 -7.49 27.17
CA THR A 160 -9.65 -8.70 28.00
C THR A 160 -11.13 -9.04 28.27
N PRO A 161 -11.61 -10.23 27.96
CA PRO A 161 -12.98 -10.65 28.29
C PRO A 161 -13.27 -10.55 29.78
N GLY A 162 -14.45 -10.08 30.11
CA GLY A 162 -14.87 -9.89 31.51
C GLY A 162 -14.46 -8.53 32.13
N GLU A 163 -13.59 -7.78 31.48
CA GLU A 163 -13.18 -6.44 31.91
C GLU A 163 -14.07 -5.36 31.30
N TRP A 164 -14.22 -4.23 32.03
CA TRP A 164 -15.00 -3.09 31.57
C TRP A 164 -14.11 -2.04 30.90
N TYR A 165 -14.58 -1.48 29.81
CA TYR A 165 -13.91 -0.42 29.04
C TYR A 165 -14.88 0.71 28.73
N HIS A 166 -14.44 1.95 28.84
CA HIS A 166 -15.13 3.09 28.27
C HIS A 166 -14.69 3.24 26.82
N ILE A 167 -15.61 3.11 25.87
CA ILE A 167 -15.33 3.30 24.46
C ILE A 167 -16.08 4.52 23.92
N ALA A 168 -15.43 5.32 23.05
CA ALA A 168 -16.09 6.44 22.40
C ALA A 168 -15.64 6.58 20.95
N GLY A 169 -16.60 6.77 20.04
CA GLY A 169 -16.39 7.09 18.64
C GLY A 169 -16.71 8.57 18.39
N VAL A 170 -15.80 9.29 17.74
CA VAL A 170 -15.94 10.70 17.38
C VAL A 170 -15.88 10.84 15.86
N TYR A 171 -16.91 11.42 15.25
CA TYR A 171 -16.85 11.89 13.87
C TYR A 171 -16.76 13.41 13.87
N ASN A 172 -15.73 13.95 13.22
CA ASN A 172 -15.52 15.38 13.06
C ASN A 172 -15.69 15.78 11.59
N ALA A 173 -16.87 16.31 11.27
CA ALA A 173 -17.21 16.70 9.89
C ALA A 173 -16.32 17.84 9.36
N ALA A 174 -15.87 18.76 10.22
CA ALA A 174 -15.03 19.89 9.80
C ALA A 174 -13.58 19.47 9.48
N ARG A 175 -13.09 18.43 10.15
CA ARG A 175 -11.74 17.87 9.91
C ARG A 175 -11.75 16.66 9.01
N HIS A 176 -12.92 16.14 8.66
CA HIS A 176 -13.07 14.87 7.95
C HIS A 176 -12.34 13.71 8.62
N THR A 177 -12.53 13.56 9.95
CA THR A 177 -11.90 12.49 10.72
C THR A 177 -12.92 11.64 11.48
N ALA A 178 -12.66 10.34 11.57
CA ALA A 178 -13.25 9.43 12.53
C ALA A 178 -12.16 9.01 13.54
N GLU A 179 -12.48 9.06 14.83
CA GLU A 179 -11.55 8.80 15.93
C GLU A 179 -12.16 7.82 16.93
N LEU A 180 -11.35 6.91 17.45
CA LEU A 180 -11.72 5.97 18.51
C LEU A 180 -10.96 6.27 19.80
N PHE A 181 -11.67 6.32 20.91
CA PHE A 181 -11.10 6.44 22.25
C PHE A 181 -11.46 5.21 23.09
N VAL A 182 -10.51 4.74 23.86
CA VAL A 182 -10.73 3.72 24.90
C VAL A 182 -10.21 4.26 26.23
N ASN A 183 -11.02 4.15 27.27
CA ASN A 183 -10.71 4.66 28.61
C ASN A 183 -10.22 6.13 28.62
N GLY A 184 -10.85 6.96 27.78
CA GLY A 184 -10.52 8.38 27.65
C GLY A 184 -9.27 8.68 26.84
N ARG A 185 -8.56 7.68 26.29
CA ARG A 185 -7.33 7.83 25.50
C ARG A 185 -7.59 7.54 24.02
N LEU A 186 -7.08 8.40 23.13
CA LEU A 186 -7.16 8.21 21.69
C LEU A 186 -6.41 6.95 21.27
N GLN A 187 -7.07 6.10 20.49
CA GLN A 187 -6.52 4.88 19.92
C GLN A 187 -6.07 5.07 18.47
N GLY A 188 -6.79 5.88 17.71
CA GLY A 188 -6.49 6.17 16.32
C GLY A 188 -7.42 7.22 15.73
N SER A 189 -7.01 7.75 14.57
CA SER A 189 -7.77 8.70 13.76
C SER A 189 -7.58 8.38 12.30
N VAL A 190 -8.66 8.37 11.51
CA VAL A 190 -8.60 8.14 10.07
C VAL A 190 -9.40 9.19 9.32
N TYR A 191 -9.05 9.40 8.06
CA TYR A 191 -9.87 10.23 7.17
C TYR A 191 -11.26 9.61 6.99
N CYS A 192 -12.29 10.43 7.12
CA CYS A 192 -13.69 10.06 6.92
C CYS A 192 -14.35 11.07 5.98
N ALA A 193 -14.76 10.64 4.80
CA ALA A 193 -15.52 11.46 3.88
C ALA A 193 -16.87 11.88 4.51
N PRO A 194 -17.54 12.93 4.00
CA PRO A 194 -18.86 13.30 4.46
C PRO A 194 -19.84 12.13 4.41
N THR A 195 -20.63 11.93 5.47
CA THR A 195 -21.59 10.85 5.58
C THR A 195 -23.01 11.37 5.35
N PRO A 196 -23.87 10.63 4.64
CA PRO A 196 -25.28 11.00 4.55
C PRO A 196 -26.00 10.77 5.89
N PRO A 197 -27.11 11.49 6.15
CA PRO A 197 -27.94 11.27 7.33
C PRO A 197 -28.60 9.88 7.31
N VAL A 198 -28.95 9.37 8.49
CA VAL A 198 -29.79 8.17 8.64
C VAL A 198 -31.06 8.48 9.41
N GLU A 199 -32.16 7.83 9.06
CA GLU A 199 -33.48 8.03 9.66
C GLU A 199 -33.91 6.86 10.55
N GLY A 200 -33.17 5.75 10.54
CA GLY A 200 -33.46 4.55 11.31
C GLY A 200 -33.13 4.69 12.79
N PRO A 201 -33.40 3.66 13.60
CA PRO A 201 -33.19 3.70 15.05
C PRO A 201 -31.72 3.81 15.46
N LEU A 202 -31.46 4.47 16.59
CA LEU A 202 -30.26 4.23 17.37
C LEU A 202 -30.41 2.90 18.10
N ALA A 203 -29.53 1.93 17.83
CA ALA A 203 -29.53 0.61 18.45
C ALA A 203 -28.39 0.44 19.45
N ILE A 204 -28.69 -0.18 20.59
CA ILE A 204 -27.73 -0.53 21.66
C ILE A 204 -27.73 -2.06 21.79
N GLY A 205 -26.63 -2.68 21.37
CA GLY A 205 -26.42 -4.13 21.46
C GLY A 205 -26.57 -4.89 20.14
N ARG A 206 -26.67 -4.21 19.00
CA ARG A 206 -26.62 -4.80 17.66
C ARG A 206 -26.27 -3.79 16.58
N GLY A 207 -25.90 -4.25 15.40
CA GLY A 207 -25.80 -3.48 14.17
C GLY A 207 -26.88 -3.85 13.14
N ARG A 208 -26.79 -3.24 11.94
CA ARG A 208 -27.58 -3.57 10.75
C ARG A 208 -26.69 -3.69 9.54
N PHE A 209 -26.78 -4.79 8.81
CA PHE A 209 -26.02 -5.03 7.59
C PHE A 209 -26.86 -5.84 6.58
N ALA A 210 -26.75 -5.53 5.29
CA ALA A 210 -27.55 -6.16 4.21
C ALA A 210 -29.07 -6.18 4.48
N GLY A 211 -29.60 -5.16 5.19
CA GLY A 211 -31.01 -5.04 5.52
C GLY A 211 -31.44 -5.83 6.77
N GLY A 212 -30.60 -6.68 7.34
CA GLY A 212 -30.87 -7.46 8.55
C GLY A 212 -30.21 -6.92 9.80
N ALA A 213 -30.71 -7.29 10.97
CA ALA A 213 -30.05 -7.07 12.27
C ALA A 213 -28.92 -8.09 12.43
N VAL A 214 -27.73 -7.59 12.79
CA VAL A 214 -26.49 -8.39 12.89
C VAL A 214 -25.66 -7.98 14.12
N ASP A 215 -24.57 -8.66 14.37
CA ASP A 215 -23.50 -8.27 15.31
C ASP A 215 -24.03 -8.13 16.74
N TRP A 216 -24.85 -9.07 17.17
CA TRP A 216 -25.48 -9.06 18.47
C TRP A 216 -24.47 -9.20 19.60
N VAL A 217 -24.59 -8.36 20.62
CA VAL A 217 -23.68 -8.32 21.76
C VAL A 217 -23.88 -9.51 22.71
N HIS A 218 -22.77 -10.10 23.13
CA HIS A 218 -22.65 -11.04 24.26
C HIS A 218 -21.81 -10.39 25.36
N GLY A 219 -22.46 -9.63 26.25
CA GLY A 219 -21.73 -8.85 27.24
C GLY A 219 -22.64 -7.89 28.00
N SER A 220 -22.06 -6.83 28.52
CA SER A 220 -22.79 -5.83 29.28
C SER A 220 -22.52 -4.42 28.76
N ILE A 221 -23.52 -3.53 28.84
CA ILE A 221 -23.43 -2.13 28.43
C ILE A 221 -24.01 -1.25 29.52
N GLU A 222 -23.36 -0.12 29.79
CA GLU A 222 -23.78 0.84 30.79
C GLU A 222 -23.39 2.28 30.36
N ASP A 223 -24.09 3.29 30.83
CA ASP A 223 -23.80 4.72 30.68
C ASP A 223 -23.60 5.16 29.22
N VAL A 224 -24.61 4.88 28.38
CA VAL A 224 -24.60 5.27 26.95
C VAL A 224 -24.88 6.74 26.78
N ARG A 225 -24.02 7.44 26.03
CA ARG A 225 -24.14 8.87 25.75
C ARG A 225 -23.95 9.19 24.29
N ALA A 226 -24.72 10.16 23.78
CA ALA A 226 -24.61 10.69 22.42
C ALA A 226 -24.53 12.22 22.46
N TYR A 227 -23.67 12.82 21.67
CA TYR A 227 -23.44 14.27 21.59
C TYR A 227 -23.46 14.73 20.14
N GLN A 228 -24.15 15.85 19.86
CA GLN A 228 -24.09 16.48 18.53
C GLN A 228 -22.87 17.40 18.43
N ALA A 229 -21.72 16.90 18.79
CA ALA A 229 -20.43 17.58 18.71
C ALA A 229 -19.28 16.57 18.65
N ALA A 230 -18.22 16.93 17.96
CA ALA A 230 -16.94 16.20 18.05
C ALA A 230 -16.26 16.64 19.35
N LEU A 231 -16.31 15.78 20.37
CA LEU A 231 -15.67 16.07 21.66
C LEU A 231 -14.15 16.04 21.54
N THR A 232 -13.50 16.93 22.26
CA THR A 232 -12.03 16.94 22.40
C THR A 232 -11.55 15.79 23.28
N PRO A 233 -10.25 15.39 23.21
CA PRO A 233 -9.71 14.35 24.08
C PRO A 233 -9.90 14.63 25.59
N ALA A 234 -9.82 15.87 26.00
CA ALA A 234 -10.06 16.28 27.40
C ALA A 234 -11.52 16.08 27.81
N GLU A 235 -12.47 16.41 26.94
CA GLU A 235 -13.90 16.18 27.17
C GLU A 235 -14.24 14.68 27.18
N ILE A 236 -13.65 13.87 26.30
CA ILE A 236 -13.81 12.41 26.32
C ILE A 236 -13.27 11.82 27.64
N ALA A 237 -12.10 12.25 28.09
CA ALA A 237 -11.55 11.82 29.38
C ALA A 237 -12.49 12.22 30.57
N ALA A 238 -13.09 13.41 30.53
CA ALA A 238 -14.07 13.81 31.50
C ALA A 238 -15.37 13.00 31.46
N VAL A 239 -15.84 12.62 30.27
CA VAL A 239 -16.99 11.73 30.05
C VAL A 239 -16.73 10.31 30.59
N ALA A 240 -15.55 9.75 30.33
CA ALA A 240 -15.12 8.45 30.86
C ALA A 240 -15.07 8.45 32.41
N GLY A 241 -14.68 9.57 33.01
CA GLY A 241 -14.74 9.79 34.46
C GLY A 241 -13.74 8.97 35.28
N PRO A 242 -13.83 9.02 36.63
CA PRO A 242 -12.83 8.42 37.49
C PRO A 242 -12.85 6.87 37.51
N MET A 243 -13.90 6.24 37.01
CA MET A 243 -14.00 4.79 36.95
C MET A 243 -12.97 4.15 35.98
N VAL A 244 -12.38 4.95 35.09
CA VAL A 244 -11.26 4.50 34.22
C VAL A 244 -10.11 3.92 35.04
N ALA A 245 -9.88 4.37 36.25
CA ALA A 245 -8.85 3.80 37.14
C ALA A 245 -9.09 2.34 37.55
N LYS A 246 -10.33 1.86 37.39
CA LYS A 246 -10.75 0.48 37.68
C LYS A 246 -11.11 -0.31 36.41
N ALA A 247 -11.03 0.32 35.25
CA ALA A 247 -11.34 -0.29 33.98
C ALA A 247 -10.28 -1.31 33.57
N GLY A 248 -10.66 -2.22 32.69
CA GLY A 248 -9.70 -3.10 32.01
C GLY A 248 -8.66 -2.27 31.28
N LYS A 249 -7.43 -2.67 31.41
CA LYS A 249 -6.33 -2.01 30.70
C LYS A 249 -6.17 -2.63 29.33
N LEU A 250 -6.22 -1.84 28.28
CA LEU A 250 -5.74 -2.28 26.98
C LEU A 250 -4.21 -2.36 27.08
N GLY A 251 -3.66 -3.57 26.94
CA GLY A 251 -2.23 -3.75 26.71
C GLY A 251 -1.31 -3.39 27.89
N GLU A 252 -1.77 -3.34 29.15
CA GLU A 252 -0.81 -3.50 30.22
C GLU A 252 -0.42 -4.98 30.33
N VAL A 253 0.62 -5.34 29.59
CA VAL A 253 1.44 -6.47 30.01
C VAL A 253 1.99 -6.09 31.39
N VAL A 254 1.64 -6.86 32.40
CA VAL A 254 2.38 -6.89 33.68
C VAL A 254 3.86 -6.88 33.26
N ASP A 255 4.64 -6.00 33.85
CA ASP A 255 6.09 -5.94 33.64
C ASP A 255 6.67 -7.30 34.03
N ALA A 256 6.67 -8.22 33.09
CA ALA A 256 7.08 -9.61 33.25
C ALA A 256 8.62 -9.68 33.19
N GLY A 257 9.30 -8.70 33.81
CA GLY A 257 10.76 -8.64 33.83
C GLY A 257 11.42 -8.63 32.45
N PRO A 258 12.74 -8.60 32.36
CA PRO A 258 13.42 -8.69 31.08
C PRO A 258 13.11 -10.01 30.34
N ILE A 259 12.78 -9.92 29.05
CA ILE A 259 12.46 -11.06 28.21
C ILE A 259 13.79 -11.75 27.83
N PRO A 260 14.00 -13.02 28.20
CA PRO A 260 15.26 -13.68 27.88
C PRO A 260 15.34 -14.04 26.39
N LEU A 261 16.48 -13.74 25.77
CA LEU A 261 16.85 -14.14 24.41
C LEU A 261 18.18 -14.89 24.45
N THR A 262 18.14 -16.20 24.20
CA THR A 262 19.36 -17.03 24.16
C THR A 262 19.70 -17.40 22.73
N ILE A 263 20.94 -17.21 22.32
CA ILE A 263 21.43 -17.43 20.96
C ILE A 263 22.63 -18.39 21.00
N HIS A 264 22.51 -19.52 20.31
CA HIS A 264 23.60 -20.50 20.10
C HIS A 264 24.24 -20.21 18.74
N ALA A 265 25.17 -19.25 18.71
CA ALA A 265 25.64 -18.65 17.46
C ALA A 265 26.39 -19.63 16.54
N ASN A 266 26.86 -20.77 17.06
CA ASN A 266 27.56 -21.79 16.28
C ASN A 266 26.69 -22.94 15.81
N GLU A 267 25.46 -22.99 16.28
CA GLU A 267 24.50 -24.01 15.90
C GLU A 267 23.60 -23.50 14.78
N THR A 268 23.82 -23.96 13.56
CA THR A 268 22.98 -23.59 12.42
C THR A 268 21.69 -24.35 12.44
N ALA A 269 20.57 -23.65 12.64
CA ALA A 269 19.23 -24.21 12.50
C ALA A 269 18.77 -24.24 11.05
N VAL A 270 19.01 -23.15 10.31
CA VAL A 270 18.52 -22.95 8.94
C VAL A 270 19.59 -22.23 8.09
N HIS A 271 19.75 -22.65 6.84
CA HIS A 271 20.49 -21.87 5.84
C HIS A 271 19.57 -20.84 5.20
N VAL A 272 19.99 -19.57 5.22
CA VAL A 272 19.20 -18.47 4.65
C VAL A 272 19.21 -18.57 3.12
N SER A 273 18.04 -18.51 2.51
CA SER A 273 17.92 -18.47 1.06
C SER A 273 18.66 -17.25 0.48
N PRO A 274 19.53 -17.42 -0.52
CA PRO A 274 20.20 -16.30 -1.17
C PRO A 274 19.25 -15.40 -1.97
N THR A 275 18.01 -15.84 -2.20
CA THR A 275 16.96 -15.12 -2.92
C THR A 275 15.80 -14.70 -2.01
N LEU A 276 15.99 -14.65 -0.69
CA LEU A 276 14.88 -14.40 0.25
C LEU A 276 14.14 -13.09 -0.02
N TYR A 277 14.84 -11.99 -0.31
CA TYR A 277 14.26 -10.68 -0.57
C TYR A 277 14.36 -10.29 -2.04
N GLY A 278 13.25 -9.93 -2.65
CA GLY A 278 13.20 -9.47 -4.02
C GLY A 278 12.08 -8.47 -4.26
N LEU A 279 11.78 -8.25 -5.52
CA LEU A 279 10.75 -7.34 -5.99
C LEU A 279 9.74 -8.10 -6.84
N MET A 280 8.51 -7.62 -6.85
CA MET A 280 7.51 -7.96 -7.85
C MET A 280 7.09 -6.70 -8.59
N THR A 281 6.76 -6.82 -9.86
CA THR A 281 6.36 -5.68 -10.68
C THR A 281 5.13 -5.99 -11.51
N GLU A 282 4.22 -5.02 -11.60
CA GLU A 282 2.96 -5.05 -12.31
C GLU A 282 2.62 -3.66 -12.83
N GLU A 283 1.95 -3.54 -13.98
CA GLU A 283 1.41 -2.25 -14.43
C GLU A 283 0.12 -1.92 -13.67
N ILE A 284 0.29 -1.52 -12.42
CA ILE A 284 -0.74 -1.05 -11.49
C ILE A 284 -0.34 0.32 -10.95
N ASN A 285 -1.31 1.21 -10.69
CA ASN A 285 -1.04 2.55 -10.12
C ASN A 285 -0.03 3.38 -10.92
N HIS A 286 0.02 3.17 -12.24
CA HIS A 286 1.01 3.76 -13.15
C HIS A 286 2.45 3.38 -12.81
N SER A 287 2.68 2.12 -12.43
CA SER A 287 4.03 1.63 -12.09
C SER A 287 5.01 1.71 -13.26
N TYR A 288 4.56 1.48 -14.49
CA TYR A 288 5.38 1.59 -15.70
C TYR A 288 5.13 2.92 -16.39
N ASP A 289 4.03 3.04 -17.14
CA ASP A 289 3.66 4.25 -17.86
C ASP A 289 3.32 5.38 -16.88
N GLY A 290 4.14 6.44 -16.89
CA GLY A 290 4.11 7.52 -15.89
C GLY A 290 4.96 7.27 -14.64
N GLY A 291 5.44 6.03 -14.46
CA GLY A 291 6.22 5.54 -13.32
C GLY A 291 7.69 5.29 -13.62
N ILE A 292 8.12 4.05 -13.40
CA ILE A 292 9.53 3.65 -13.56
C ILE A 292 10.03 3.86 -14.99
N TYR A 293 9.19 3.62 -15.99
CA TYR A 293 9.48 3.89 -17.38
C TYR A 293 9.62 5.40 -17.62
N ALA A 294 10.72 5.82 -18.25
CA ALA A 294 11.07 7.22 -18.33
C ALA A 294 10.33 8.00 -19.44
N GLU A 295 9.30 7.43 -20.06
CA GLU A 295 8.43 8.13 -20.99
C GLU A 295 7.59 9.19 -20.28
N LEU A 296 7.49 10.40 -20.85
CA LEU A 296 6.74 11.51 -20.27
C LEU A 296 5.41 11.79 -21.00
N ILE A 297 5.21 11.28 -22.21
CA ILE A 297 4.02 11.50 -23.01
C ILE A 297 2.98 10.42 -22.74
N GLN A 298 1.81 10.84 -22.28
CA GLN A 298 0.65 9.96 -22.12
C GLN A 298 -0.09 9.85 -23.46
N ASN A 299 -0.69 8.67 -23.74
CA ASN A 299 -1.39 8.39 -25.00
C ASN A 299 -0.54 8.72 -26.25
N ARG A 300 0.72 8.31 -26.27
CA ARG A 300 1.70 8.63 -27.33
C ARG A 300 1.42 7.95 -28.67
N ILE A 301 0.56 6.92 -28.69
CA ILE A 301 0.14 6.14 -29.87
C ILE A 301 -1.34 6.32 -30.21
N PHE A 302 -2.05 7.22 -29.50
CA PHE A 302 -3.43 7.63 -29.74
C PHE A 302 -4.46 6.49 -29.69
N LYS A 303 -4.28 5.54 -28.76
CA LYS A 303 -5.15 4.36 -28.59
C LYS A 303 -5.87 4.30 -27.24
N ASP A 304 -5.68 5.28 -26.35
CA ASP A 304 -6.30 5.28 -25.03
C ASP A 304 -7.81 5.56 -25.07
N ASN A 305 -8.30 6.10 -26.20
CA ASN A 305 -9.72 6.25 -26.47
C ASN A 305 -9.97 6.02 -27.97
N ALA A 306 -11.13 5.45 -28.31
CA ALA A 306 -11.45 5.09 -29.69
C ALA A 306 -11.88 6.27 -30.57
N THR A 307 -12.37 7.37 -29.97
CA THR A 307 -13.02 8.46 -30.68
C THR A 307 -12.36 9.83 -30.48
N THR A 308 -11.68 10.04 -29.36
CA THR A 308 -11.08 11.32 -29.01
C THR A 308 -9.60 11.18 -28.65
N PRO A 309 -8.76 12.15 -29.00
CA PRO A 309 -7.34 12.13 -28.66
C PRO A 309 -7.14 12.58 -27.20
N VAL A 310 -7.62 11.78 -26.23
CA VAL A 310 -7.47 12.07 -24.80
C VAL A 310 -6.01 12.36 -24.45
N HIS A 311 -5.78 13.26 -23.48
CA HIS A 311 -4.47 13.80 -23.07
C HIS A 311 -3.80 14.71 -24.09
N TRP A 312 -4.47 15.01 -25.21
CA TRP A 312 -4.01 15.96 -26.21
C TRP A 312 -5.02 17.10 -26.36
N SER A 313 -4.52 18.31 -26.46
CA SER A 313 -5.33 19.51 -26.62
C SER A 313 -4.83 20.36 -27.76
N LEU A 314 -5.75 21.09 -28.41
CA LEU A 314 -5.41 22.10 -29.42
C LEU A 314 -4.73 23.29 -28.75
N VAL A 315 -3.68 23.81 -29.38
CA VAL A 315 -2.99 25.08 -29.01
C VAL A 315 -2.98 25.99 -30.18
N THR A 316 -3.36 27.26 -29.97
CA THR A 316 -3.30 28.31 -30.99
C THR A 316 -2.63 29.54 -30.41
N THR A 317 -1.85 30.26 -31.27
CA THR A 317 -1.26 31.55 -30.94
C THR A 317 -1.52 32.54 -32.07
N GLY A 318 -1.50 33.81 -31.76
CA GLY A 318 -1.65 34.84 -32.78
C GLY A 318 -2.98 34.87 -33.55
N GLY A 319 -4.04 34.26 -33.04
CA GLY A 319 -5.35 34.18 -33.71
C GLY A 319 -5.52 33.03 -34.70
N GLY A 320 -4.55 32.10 -34.77
CA GLY A 320 -4.69 30.88 -35.58
C GLY A 320 -5.87 30.02 -35.18
N THR A 321 -6.40 29.24 -36.10
CA THR A 321 -7.51 28.29 -35.86
C THR A 321 -7.14 26.88 -36.32
N GLY A 322 -7.81 25.87 -35.82
CA GLY A 322 -7.57 24.49 -36.24
C GLY A 322 -8.42 23.49 -35.49
N THR A 323 -8.27 22.24 -35.86
CA THR A 323 -8.94 21.11 -35.17
C THR A 323 -8.00 19.92 -34.97
N ILE A 324 -8.26 19.11 -33.95
CA ILE A 324 -7.58 17.85 -33.73
C ILE A 324 -8.59 16.69 -33.73
N SER A 325 -8.19 15.56 -34.30
CA SER A 325 -9.02 14.37 -34.37
C SER A 325 -8.17 13.10 -34.47
N LEU A 326 -8.76 11.95 -34.15
CA LEU A 326 -8.15 10.65 -34.46
C LEU A 326 -8.34 10.33 -35.95
N ASN A 327 -7.32 9.80 -36.58
CA ASN A 327 -7.36 9.38 -37.98
C ASN A 327 -6.90 7.92 -38.12
N HIS A 328 -7.66 7.14 -38.90
CA HIS A 328 -7.41 5.72 -39.18
C HIS A 328 -7.01 5.44 -40.64
N SER A 329 -7.06 6.47 -41.50
CA SER A 329 -6.76 6.30 -42.93
C SER A 329 -5.25 6.34 -43.22
N HIS A 330 -4.45 6.78 -42.27
CA HIS A 330 -3.01 6.94 -42.43
C HIS A 330 -2.25 6.20 -41.31
N PRO A 331 -2.37 4.85 -41.18
CA PRO A 331 -1.62 4.10 -40.18
C PRO A 331 -0.11 4.16 -40.48
N ILE A 332 0.73 4.11 -39.42
CA ILE A 332 2.17 3.86 -39.62
C ILE A 332 2.41 2.46 -40.15
N ASN A 333 1.75 1.49 -39.54
CA ASN A 333 1.80 0.07 -39.88
C ASN A 333 0.56 -0.65 -39.36
N LYS A 334 0.54 -1.98 -39.43
CA LYS A 334 -0.57 -2.82 -38.94
C LYS A 334 -0.76 -2.82 -37.42
N GLU A 335 0.24 -2.41 -36.66
CA GLU A 335 0.18 -2.37 -35.19
C GLU A 335 -0.26 -0.98 -34.69
N LEU A 336 0.21 0.11 -35.30
CA LEU A 336 -0.18 1.49 -34.98
C LEU A 336 -1.15 2.02 -36.04
N THR A 337 -2.42 1.66 -35.85
CA THR A 337 -3.52 1.88 -36.82
C THR A 337 -4.22 3.22 -36.66
N THR A 338 -3.90 3.98 -35.59
CA THR A 338 -4.52 5.27 -35.26
C THR A 338 -3.44 6.30 -35.13
N CYS A 339 -3.65 7.51 -35.69
CA CYS A 339 -2.76 8.66 -35.52
C CYS A 339 -3.56 9.91 -35.13
N LEU A 340 -2.90 10.93 -34.61
CA LEU A 340 -3.48 12.24 -34.39
C LEU A 340 -3.42 13.03 -35.70
N ARG A 341 -4.55 13.59 -36.18
CA ARG A 341 -4.62 14.60 -37.25
C ARG A 341 -4.77 15.96 -36.60
N LEU A 342 -3.92 16.88 -37.01
CA LEU A 342 -4.03 18.33 -36.81
C LEU A 342 -4.37 18.99 -38.15
N ASP A 343 -5.51 19.66 -38.22
CA ASP A 343 -5.87 20.52 -39.30
C ASP A 343 -5.55 21.97 -38.89
N ALA A 344 -4.53 22.57 -39.50
CA ALA A 344 -3.95 23.81 -39.04
C ALA A 344 -4.24 24.96 -40.02
N GLU A 345 -4.75 26.07 -39.49
CA GLU A 345 -5.04 27.33 -40.22
C GLU A 345 -4.45 28.52 -39.43
N PRO A 346 -3.13 28.77 -39.52
CA PRO A 346 -2.50 29.92 -38.84
C PRO A 346 -3.07 31.27 -39.26
N GLY A 347 -3.48 31.41 -40.54
CA GLY A 347 -4.14 32.60 -41.07
C GLY A 347 -3.18 33.74 -41.45
N HIS A 348 -2.14 34.00 -40.68
CA HIS A 348 -1.16 35.08 -40.97
C HIS A 348 0.22 34.78 -40.39
N ALA A 349 1.21 35.52 -40.82
CA ALA A 349 2.59 35.41 -40.33
C ALA A 349 2.68 35.68 -38.82
N GLY A 350 3.36 34.81 -38.11
CA GLY A 350 3.51 34.87 -36.66
C GLY A 350 2.43 34.14 -35.83
N ALA A 351 1.34 33.68 -36.47
CA ALA A 351 0.38 32.79 -35.82
C ALA A 351 0.83 31.32 -35.95
N GLU A 352 0.50 30.52 -34.98
CA GLU A 352 0.78 29.07 -34.96
C GLU A 352 -0.41 28.30 -34.46
N VAL A 353 -0.56 27.08 -34.97
CA VAL A 353 -1.55 26.11 -34.56
C VAL A 353 -0.86 24.78 -34.26
N GLY A 354 -1.29 24.10 -33.21
CA GLY A 354 -0.62 22.87 -32.81
C GLY A 354 -1.34 22.07 -31.75
N VAL A 355 -0.60 21.17 -31.14
CA VAL A 355 -1.09 20.24 -30.10
C VAL A 355 -0.20 20.26 -28.88
N ALA A 356 -0.81 20.10 -27.73
CA ALA A 356 -0.11 19.97 -26.45
C ALA A 356 -0.46 18.64 -25.77
N ASN A 357 0.51 18.07 -25.07
CA ASN A 357 0.36 16.93 -24.15
C ASN A 357 0.84 17.31 -22.76
N ASP A 358 0.01 17.13 -21.76
CA ASP A 358 0.29 17.46 -20.37
C ASP A 358 0.95 16.31 -19.57
N GLY A 359 1.30 15.20 -20.26
CA GLY A 359 1.97 14.05 -19.68
C GLY A 359 1.13 13.34 -18.63
N PHE A 360 1.79 12.68 -17.69
CA PHE A 360 1.16 12.00 -16.56
C PHE A 360 1.01 12.99 -15.39
N TRP A 361 -0.09 13.79 -15.40
CA TRP A 361 -0.37 14.88 -14.45
C TRP A 361 0.72 15.94 -14.36
N GLY A 362 1.24 16.30 -15.51
CA GLY A 362 2.27 17.28 -15.74
C GLY A 362 3.57 16.69 -16.29
N VAL A 363 4.22 17.40 -17.20
CA VAL A 363 5.53 17.02 -17.72
C VAL A 363 6.62 17.46 -16.75
N PRO A 364 7.37 16.53 -16.12
CA PRO A 364 8.41 16.89 -15.15
C PRO A 364 9.62 17.50 -15.85
N LEU A 365 9.86 18.78 -15.60
CA LEU A 365 11.05 19.49 -16.10
C LEU A 365 12.02 19.83 -14.95
N ARG A 366 13.31 19.67 -15.23
CA ARG A 366 14.42 19.99 -14.34
C ARG A 366 15.35 21.02 -15.00
N PRO A 367 16.06 21.85 -14.23
CA PRO A 367 17.05 22.78 -14.78
C PRO A 367 18.19 22.03 -15.47
N HIS A 368 18.79 22.66 -16.49
CA HIS A 368 19.98 22.20 -17.21
C HIS A 368 19.93 20.73 -17.69
N THR A 369 18.73 20.21 -17.97
CA THR A 369 18.48 18.81 -18.28
C THR A 369 18.21 18.63 -19.78
N GLN A 370 18.80 17.60 -20.37
CA GLN A 370 18.56 17.20 -21.74
C GLN A 370 17.36 16.27 -21.84
N TYR A 371 16.43 16.57 -22.72
CA TYR A 371 15.26 15.76 -23.03
C TYR A 371 15.36 15.29 -24.48
N ARG A 372 15.27 13.98 -24.69
CA ARG A 372 15.22 13.40 -26.03
C ARG A 372 13.78 13.43 -26.52
N ILE A 373 13.57 14.12 -27.66
CA ILE A 373 12.26 14.23 -28.30
C ILE A 373 12.30 13.38 -29.57
N SER A 374 11.24 12.59 -29.79
CA SER A 374 11.06 11.88 -31.06
C SER A 374 9.57 11.66 -31.37
N PHE A 375 9.23 11.58 -32.62
CA PHE A 375 7.89 11.33 -33.10
C PHE A 375 7.91 10.90 -34.58
N PHE A 376 6.87 10.19 -34.99
CA PHE A 376 6.58 10.06 -36.42
C PHE A 376 5.62 11.17 -36.82
N ALA A 377 5.93 11.80 -37.97
CA ALA A 377 5.04 12.80 -38.61
C ALA A 377 4.98 12.61 -40.11
N ARG A 378 3.86 13.05 -40.68
CA ARG A 378 3.65 13.23 -42.12
C ARG A 378 2.72 14.40 -42.34
N THR A 379 2.71 14.94 -43.56
CA THR A 379 1.80 16.02 -43.97
C THR A 379 0.87 15.56 -45.07
N ALA A 380 -0.22 16.31 -45.29
CA ALA A 380 -0.97 16.21 -46.51
C ALA A 380 -0.17 16.83 -47.70
N PRO A 381 -0.46 16.46 -48.97
CA PRO A 381 0.09 17.14 -50.12
C PRO A 381 -0.24 18.63 -50.07
N GLY A 382 0.75 19.49 -50.46
CA GLY A 382 0.58 20.93 -50.50
C GLY A 382 0.81 21.63 -49.14
N PHE A 383 1.13 20.93 -48.09
CA PHE A 383 1.52 21.53 -46.81
C PHE A 383 2.88 22.23 -46.97
N HIS A 384 2.92 23.48 -46.53
CA HIS A 384 4.14 24.31 -46.51
C HIS A 384 4.27 24.99 -45.14
N GLY A 385 5.27 24.61 -44.36
CA GLY A 385 5.52 25.17 -43.04
C GLY A 385 6.57 24.40 -42.25
N ASN A 386 6.97 24.96 -41.12
CA ASN A 386 7.85 24.31 -40.15
C ASN A 386 7.04 23.72 -39.04
N LEU A 387 7.58 22.66 -38.40
CA LEU A 387 7.08 22.14 -37.15
C LEU A 387 7.99 22.59 -36.01
N HIS A 388 7.45 23.29 -35.05
CA HIS A 388 8.11 23.68 -33.82
C HIS A 388 7.76 22.73 -32.70
N VAL A 389 8.71 22.44 -31.84
CA VAL A 389 8.50 21.60 -30.63
C VAL A 389 9.03 22.35 -29.41
N ALA A 390 8.30 22.34 -28.33
CA ALA A 390 8.68 23.03 -27.11
C ALA A 390 8.33 22.27 -25.82
N LEU A 391 9.18 22.49 -24.82
CA LEU A 391 8.88 22.18 -23.40
C LEU A 391 8.56 23.53 -22.75
N GLU A 392 7.33 23.69 -22.28
CA GLU A 392 6.84 24.96 -21.76
C GLU A 392 6.00 24.79 -20.47
N ALA A 393 5.74 25.93 -19.80
CA ALA A 393 4.80 25.97 -18.68
C ALA A 393 3.40 25.52 -19.14
N ALA A 394 2.67 24.84 -18.29
CA ALA A 394 1.35 24.27 -18.62
C ALA A 394 0.34 25.33 -19.13
N ASN A 395 0.48 26.59 -18.70
CA ASN A 395 -0.34 27.70 -19.15
C ASN A 395 0.23 28.44 -20.38
N GLY A 396 1.34 27.97 -21.00
CA GLY A 396 1.97 28.59 -22.15
C GLY A 396 2.76 29.87 -21.86
N SER A 397 2.87 30.30 -20.59
CA SER A 397 3.49 31.61 -20.27
C SER A 397 5.01 31.67 -20.44
N ARG A 398 5.67 30.50 -20.52
CA ARG A 398 7.14 30.42 -20.63
C ARG A 398 7.58 29.15 -21.35
N ILE A 399 8.44 29.32 -22.34
CA ILE A 399 9.15 28.24 -23.01
C ILE A 399 10.49 28.02 -22.30
N TYR A 400 10.78 26.76 -21.93
CA TYR A 400 12.01 26.34 -21.26
C TYR A 400 13.06 25.79 -22.22
N ALA A 401 12.59 25.16 -23.31
CA ALA A 401 13.46 24.68 -24.39
C ALA A 401 12.61 24.49 -25.65
N ALA A 402 13.15 24.82 -26.82
CA ALA A 402 12.46 24.69 -28.11
C ALA A 402 13.40 24.21 -29.20
N GLY A 403 12.82 23.66 -30.25
CA GLY A 403 13.47 23.25 -31.48
C GLY A 403 12.52 23.32 -32.67
N SER A 404 13.04 23.19 -33.87
CA SER A 404 12.21 23.21 -35.08
C SER A 404 12.67 22.18 -36.11
N PHE A 405 11.72 21.72 -36.89
CA PHE A 405 11.92 20.80 -38.01
C PHE A 405 11.44 21.48 -39.29
N LYS A 406 12.31 21.47 -40.28
CA LYS A 406 12.02 21.93 -41.64
C LYS A 406 11.84 20.71 -42.56
N HIS A 407 11.26 20.92 -43.72
CA HIS A 407 11.12 19.86 -44.73
C HIS A 407 10.35 18.61 -44.27
N LEU A 408 9.16 18.86 -43.73
CA LEU A 408 8.23 17.74 -43.42
C LEU A 408 7.81 17.04 -44.71
N THR A 409 7.61 15.71 -44.62
CA THR A 409 7.34 14.89 -45.82
C THR A 409 5.89 14.37 -45.82
N THR A 410 5.38 14.08 -47.03
CA THR A 410 4.05 13.44 -47.17
C THR A 410 4.01 11.95 -46.83
N ALA A 411 5.18 11.33 -46.69
CA ALA A 411 5.32 9.96 -46.13
C ALA A 411 5.65 10.04 -44.65
N TRP A 412 5.29 8.98 -43.89
CA TRP A 412 5.71 8.86 -42.50
C TRP A 412 7.24 8.90 -42.41
N HIS A 413 7.74 9.84 -41.59
CA HIS A 413 9.17 9.99 -41.28
C HIS A 413 9.36 10.12 -39.80
N TRP A 414 10.45 9.54 -39.29
CA TRP A 414 10.82 9.64 -37.88
C TRP A 414 11.72 10.84 -37.63
N TYR A 415 11.20 11.76 -36.84
CA TYR A 415 11.90 12.98 -36.46
C TYR A 415 12.42 12.88 -35.02
N HIS A 416 13.59 13.38 -34.74
CA HIS A 416 14.14 13.39 -33.40
C HIS A 416 15.03 14.61 -33.18
N THR A 417 15.10 15.05 -31.92
CA THR A 417 15.98 16.11 -31.46
C THR A 417 16.25 16.00 -29.97
N THR A 418 17.16 16.80 -29.45
CA THR A 418 17.42 16.94 -28.02
C THR A 418 17.17 18.39 -27.61
N LEU A 419 16.28 18.59 -26.65
CA LEU A 419 16.04 19.90 -26.05
C LEU A 419 16.72 19.97 -24.69
N LYS A 420 17.42 21.08 -24.42
CA LYS A 420 18.07 21.30 -23.12
C LYS A 420 17.44 22.51 -22.43
N THR A 421 16.89 22.26 -21.23
CA THR A 421 16.35 23.33 -20.38
C THR A 421 17.46 24.23 -19.86
N GLY A 422 17.17 25.52 -19.69
CA GLY A 422 18.03 26.46 -19.00
C GLY A 422 17.86 26.43 -17.47
N SER A 423 18.16 27.58 -16.87
CA SER A 423 17.90 27.80 -15.43
C SER A 423 16.40 27.90 -15.17
N MET A 424 15.90 27.06 -14.31
CA MET A 424 14.50 27.02 -13.87
C MET A 424 14.39 26.27 -12.54
N ASN A 425 13.29 26.43 -11.84
CA ASN A 425 12.94 25.53 -10.75
C ASN A 425 12.34 24.24 -11.31
N ALA A 426 12.70 23.09 -10.72
CA ALA A 426 12.09 21.83 -11.08
C ALA A 426 10.56 21.87 -10.84
N SER A 427 9.77 21.52 -11.85
CA SER A 427 8.31 21.67 -11.82
C SER A 427 7.61 20.53 -12.57
N LEU A 428 6.41 20.19 -12.13
CA LEU A 428 5.45 19.35 -12.84
C LEU A 428 4.46 20.16 -13.68
N ALA A 429 4.33 21.47 -13.41
CA ALA A 429 3.37 22.35 -14.09
C ALA A 429 3.84 22.74 -15.49
N ASN A 430 4.12 21.72 -16.32
CA ASN A 430 4.59 21.93 -17.68
C ASN A 430 3.90 20.97 -18.65
N ARG A 431 4.03 21.26 -19.95
CA ARG A 431 3.51 20.45 -21.06
C ARG A 431 4.52 20.37 -22.18
N PHE A 432 4.35 19.41 -23.07
CA PHE A 432 5.04 19.30 -24.35
C PHE A 432 4.13 19.82 -25.47
N VAL A 433 4.65 20.63 -26.36
CA VAL A 433 3.87 21.28 -27.43
C VAL A 433 4.53 21.04 -28.79
N MET A 434 3.71 20.80 -29.81
CA MET A 434 4.11 20.75 -31.20
C MET A 434 3.23 21.71 -32.01
N THR A 435 3.79 22.75 -32.59
CA THR A 435 3.06 23.81 -33.34
C THR A 435 3.59 23.96 -34.76
N THR A 436 2.77 24.48 -35.65
CA THR A 436 3.16 24.81 -37.01
C THR A 436 2.69 26.19 -37.42
N ASN A 437 3.48 26.85 -38.29
CA ASN A 437 3.11 28.06 -38.99
C ASN A 437 2.62 27.80 -40.43
N GLY A 438 2.45 26.52 -40.81
CA GLY A 438 1.93 26.09 -42.10
C GLY A 438 0.45 25.76 -42.07
N THR A 439 -0.23 25.95 -43.19
CA THR A 439 -1.64 25.61 -43.42
C THR A 439 -1.80 24.19 -43.93
N GLY A 440 -2.76 23.46 -43.40
CA GLY A 440 -3.18 22.10 -43.84
C GLY A 440 -2.94 21.01 -42.81
N ASP A 441 -3.10 19.77 -43.24
CA ASP A 441 -3.07 18.61 -42.35
C ASP A 441 -1.67 18.11 -42.00
N LEU A 442 -1.45 17.90 -40.72
CA LEU A 442 -0.33 17.14 -40.18
C LEU A 442 -0.86 15.91 -39.42
N TYR A 443 -0.09 14.85 -39.47
CA TYR A 443 -0.41 13.61 -38.74
C TYR A 443 0.77 13.22 -37.87
N PHE A 444 0.49 12.83 -36.64
CA PHE A 444 1.49 12.47 -35.65
C PHE A 444 1.24 11.08 -35.07
N ASN A 445 2.30 10.37 -34.72
CA ASN A 445 2.25 9.12 -33.97
C ASN A 445 3.53 8.88 -33.19
N LEU A 446 3.46 7.97 -32.20
CA LEU A 446 4.57 7.53 -31.36
C LEU A 446 5.40 8.70 -30.82
N VAL A 447 4.71 9.72 -30.31
CA VAL A 447 5.33 10.91 -29.73
C VAL A 447 6.00 10.54 -28.41
N SER A 448 7.23 10.97 -28.21
CA SER A 448 8.05 10.61 -27.05
C SER A 448 8.87 11.79 -26.55
N VAL A 449 8.89 11.95 -25.25
CA VAL A 449 9.77 12.87 -24.51
C VAL A 449 10.41 12.11 -23.37
N LYS A 450 11.73 11.94 -23.39
CA LYS A 450 12.45 11.17 -22.38
C LYS A 450 13.52 12.01 -21.69
N PRO A 451 13.53 12.08 -20.35
CA PRO A 451 14.65 12.62 -19.57
C PRO A 451 15.85 11.65 -19.58
N PRO A 452 16.98 11.99 -18.94
CA PRO A 452 18.04 11.05 -18.67
C PRO A 452 17.55 9.82 -17.90
N THR A 453 18.01 8.64 -18.29
CA THR A 453 17.60 7.34 -17.74
C THR A 453 18.69 6.72 -16.86
N PHE A 454 18.32 5.79 -16.02
CA PHE A 454 19.28 5.00 -15.25
C PHE A 454 20.21 4.23 -16.21
N ASN A 455 21.52 4.24 -15.94
CA ASN A 455 22.57 3.65 -16.80
C ASN A 455 22.51 4.13 -18.28
N ASN A 456 21.86 5.26 -18.56
CA ASN A 456 21.70 5.84 -19.90
C ASN A 456 21.03 4.90 -20.93
N ARG A 457 20.23 3.94 -20.49
CA ARG A 457 19.52 3.04 -21.41
C ARG A 457 18.57 3.83 -22.31
N PRO A 458 18.52 3.54 -23.61
CA PRO A 458 17.71 4.31 -24.57
C PRO A 458 16.20 4.31 -24.23
N ASN A 459 15.69 3.17 -23.76
CA ASN A 459 14.29 2.99 -23.34
C ASN A 459 14.21 2.63 -21.88
N GLY A 460 14.91 3.36 -21.02
CA GLY A 460 15.22 2.99 -19.66
C GLY A 460 14.30 3.56 -18.60
N THR A 461 14.74 3.39 -17.38
CA THR A 461 14.02 3.69 -16.14
C THR A 461 14.42 5.02 -15.53
N ARG A 462 13.56 5.56 -14.64
CA ARG A 462 13.80 6.82 -13.92
C ARG A 462 14.83 6.64 -12.80
N PRO A 463 15.94 7.39 -12.79
CA PRO A 463 17.05 7.16 -11.86
C PRO A 463 16.68 7.26 -10.37
N TYR A 464 15.76 8.15 -9.99
CA TYR A 464 15.40 8.36 -8.58
C TYR A 464 14.56 7.20 -8.02
N ILE A 465 13.71 6.55 -8.85
CA ILE A 465 12.97 5.33 -8.47
C ILE A 465 13.96 4.17 -8.36
N MET A 466 14.83 4.00 -9.35
CA MET A 466 15.84 2.93 -9.35
C MET A 466 16.78 3.00 -8.14
N LYS A 467 17.15 4.20 -7.69
CA LYS A 467 17.96 4.36 -6.48
C LYS A 467 17.25 3.83 -5.23
N MET A 468 15.95 4.05 -5.09
CA MET A 468 15.18 3.51 -3.97
C MET A 468 15.09 1.99 -4.04
N LEU A 469 14.82 1.44 -5.23
CA LEU A 469 14.75 0.00 -5.41
C LEU A 469 16.11 -0.67 -5.16
N ALA A 470 17.21 -0.08 -5.62
CA ALA A 470 18.57 -0.56 -5.36
C ALA A 470 18.92 -0.57 -3.85
N ALA A 471 18.42 0.40 -3.06
CA ALA A 471 18.63 0.44 -1.62
C ALA A 471 18.03 -0.75 -0.86
N MET A 472 17.02 -1.40 -1.42
CA MET A 472 16.44 -2.64 -0.89
C MET A 472 17.32 -3.87 -1.13
N LYS A 473 18.41 -3.77 -1.91
CA LYS A 473 19.31 -4.88 -2.30
C LYS A 473 18.57 -6.14 -2.79
N PRO A 474 17.62 -6.00 -3.71
CA PRO A 474 16.79 -7.11 -4.15
C PRO A 474 17.64 -8.17 -4.86
N LYS A 475 17.24 -9.45 -4.72
CA LYS A 475 17.91 -10.59 -5.33
C LYS A 475 17.21 -11.13 -6.56
N PHE A 476 15.92 -10.85 -6.70
CA PHE A 476 15.11 -11.24 -7.86
C PHE A 476 14.08 -10.17 -8.19
N LEU A 477 13.53 -10.24 -9.39
CA LEU A 477 12.35 -9.53 -9.85
C LEU A 477 11.36 -10.53 -10.45
N ARG A 478 10.14 -10.62 -9.91
CA ARG A 478 9.00 -11.32 -10.52
C ARG A 478 8.42 -10.46 -11.62
N LEU A 479 8.44 -10.96 -12.86
CA LEU A 479 8.10 -10.18 -14.07
C LEU A 479 7.47 -11.06 -15.17
N PRO A 480 6.48 -10.54 -15.94
CA PRO A 480 5.54 -9.58 -15.44
C PRO A 480 4.76 -10.21 -14.30
N GLY A 481 4.43 -9.43 -13.28
CA GLY A 481 3.68 -9.95 -12.14
C GLY A 481 2.21 -9.55 -12.17
N GLY A 482 1.48 -10.10 -11.22
CA GLY A 482 0.11 -9.74 -10.93
C GLY A 482 -0.88 -9.99 -12.06
N ASN A 483 -2.03 -9.35 -11.94
CA ASN A 483 -3.11 -9.48 -12.90
C ASN A 483 -2.80 -8.89 -14.29
N TYR A 484 -1.70 -8.16 -14.42
CA TYR A 484 -1.19 -7.69 -15.70
C TYR A 484 -0.79 -8.85 -16.64
N LEU A 485 -0.31 -9.98 -16.07
CA LEU A 485 0.04 -11.17 -16.84
C LEU A 485 -1.18 -11.79 -17.55
N GLU A 486 -2.29 -11.95 -16.82
CA GLU A 486 -3.45 -12.70 -17.32
C GLU A 486 -4.48 -11.82 -18.04
N GLY A 487 -4.55 -10.51 -17.73
CA GLY A 487 -5.53 -9.59 -18.32
C GLY A 487 -6.98 -9.88 -17.91
N ASN A 488 -7.91 -9.01 -18.27
CA ASN A 488 -9.35 -9.27 -18.08
C ASN A 488 -9.89 -10.31 -19.06
N THR A 489 -9.31 -10.39 -20.26
CA THR A 489 -9.61 -11.40 -21.27
C THR A 489 -8.31 -12.01 -21.80
N ILE A 490 -8.38 -13.21 -22.38
CA ILE A 490 -7.22 -13.86 -23.00
C ILE A 490 -6.59 -12.97 -24.10
N LYS A 491 -7.37 -12.11 -24.75
CA LYS A 491 -6.87 -11.16 -25.76
C LYS A 491 -6.04 -10.05 -25.12
N GLU A 492 -6.42 -9.59 -23.93
CA GLU A 492 -5.80 -8.50 -23.19
C GLU A 492 -4.64 -8.93 -22.28
N ARG A 493 -4.32 -10.23 -22.23
CA ARG A 493 -3.16 -10.71 -21.48
C ARG A 493 -1.87 -10.03 -21.93
N PHE A 494 -0.89 -9.98 -21.06
CA PHE A 494 0.47 -9.62 -21.46
C PHE A 494 0.96 -10.58 -22.54
N ASN A 495 1.09 -10.07 -23.75
CA ASN A 495 1.63 -10.83 -24.86
C ASN A 495 3.07 -10.39 -25.12
N TRP A 496 4.03 -11.05 -24.49
CA TRP A 496 5.44 -10.69 -24.51
C TRP A 496 5.99 -10.45 -25.93
N LYS A 497 5.50 -11.17 -26.94
CA LYS A 497 5.91 -11.01 -28.35
C LYS A 497 5.52 -9.63 -28.91
N LYS A 498 4.47 -9.03 -28.38
CA LYS A 498 4.00 -7.70 -28.78
C LYS A 498 4.78 -6.55 -28.12
N THR A 499 5.59 -6.89 -27.11
CA THR A 499 6.43 -5.93 -26.38
C THR A 499 7.88 -5.92 -26.81
N LEU A 500 8.20 -6.66 -27.89
CA LEU A 500 9.56 -6.78 -28.45
C LEU A 500 9.73 -5.92 -29.72
N GLY A 501 10.98 -5.73 -30.12
CA GLY A 501 11.33 -4.99 -31.34
C GLY A 501 11.17 -3.48 -31.21
N PRO A 502 11.17 -2.79 -32.37
CA PRO A 502 11.03 -1.34 -32.43
C PRO A 502 9.71 -0.85 -31.84
N MET A 503 9.70 0.37 -31.26
CA MET A 503 8.52 0.94 -30.57
C MET A 503 7.29 1.05 -31.49
N GLN A 504 7.47 1.29 -32.78
CA GLN A 504 6.34 1.36 -33.72
C GLN A 504 5.66 0.00 -33.97
N ASP A 505 6.27 -1.11 -33.58
CA ASP A 505 5.71 -2.45 -33.71
C ASP A 505 5.02 -2.94 -32.41
N ARG A 506 4.97 -2.07 -31.38
CA ARG A 506 4.35 -2.35 -30.10
C ARG A 506 2.97 -1.70 -29.98
N PRO A 507 1.87 -2.47 -30.09
CA PRO A 507 0.51 -1.90 -30.19
C PRO A 507 -0.06 -1.41 -28.86
N GLY A 508 0.57 -1.72 -27.73
CA GLY A 508 -0.06 -1.58 -26.42
C GLY A 508 -1.26 -2.54 -26.23
N HIS A 509 -1.77 -2.64 -25.01
CA HIS A 509 -2.97 -3.43 -24.72
C HIS A 509 -3.78 -2.81 -23.57
N GLU A 510 -5.05 -3.17 -23.45
CA GLU A 510 -5.88 -2.78 -22.33
C GLU A 510 -5.37 -3.42 -21.04
N GLY A 511 -5.05 -2.58 -20.06
CA GLY A 511 -4.60 -3.04 -18.75
C GLY A 511 -5.75 -3.45 -17.84
N THR A 512 -5.46 -4.26 -16.84
CA THR A 512 -6.45 -4.76 -15.86
C THR A 512 -6.97 -3.67 -14.93
N TRP A 513 -6.20 -2.58 -14.78
CA TRP A 513 -6.42 -1.55 -13.78
C TRP A 513 -7.09 -0.28 -14.30
N GLY A 514 -7.80 -0.38 -15.45
CA GLY A 514 -8.66 0.69 -15.97
C GLY A 514 -7.95 1.73 -16.84
N TYR A 515 -6.73 1.43 -17.28
CA TYR A 515 -6.00 2.22 -18.26
C TYR A 515 -5.16 1.30 -19.16
N ARG A 516 -4.78 1.82 -20.30
CA ARG A 516 -4.02 1.10 -21.31
C ARG A 516 -2.53 1.11 -20.99
N SER A 517 -1.85 -0.01 -21.16
CA SER A 517 -0.38 -0.07 -21.23
C SER A 517 0.09 0.23 -22.65
N SER A 518 1.12 1.06 -22.75
CA SER A 518 1.73 1.38 -24.03
C SER A 518 2.65 0.29 -24.60
N ASP A 519 2.95 -0.77 -23.81
CA ASP A 519 3.98 -1.78 -24.08
C ASP A 519 5.37 -1.19 -24.37
N GLY A 520 5.57 0.08 -24.02
CA GLY A 520 6.85 0.74 -24.16
C GLY A 520 7.90 0.22 -23.17
N PHE A 521 7.44 -0.25 -22.01
CA PHE A 521 8.24 -0.97 -21.03
C PHE A 521 7.84 -2.45 -21.09
N GLY A 522 8.53 -3.20 -21.97
CA GLY A 522 8.20 -4.60 -22.27
C GLY A 522 9.14 -5.59 -21.61
N LEU A 523 9.10 -6.83 -22.11
CA LEU A 523 9.89 -7.94 -21.55
C LEU A 523 11.39 -7.65 -21.53
N LEU A 524 11.95 -7.09 -22.61
CA LEU A 524 13.38 -6.78 -22.66
C LEU A 524 13.75 -5.72 -21.61
N GLU A 525 12.97 -4.67 -21.48
CA GLU A 525 13.22 -3.58 -20.52
C GLU A 525 13.13 -4.06 -19.06
N MET A 526 12.23 -5.01 -18.78
CA MET A 526 12.13 -5.65 -17.46
C MET A 526 13.36 -6.54 -17.16
N LEU A 527 13.86 -7.28 -18.16
CA LEU A 527 15.09 -8.07 -18.05
C LEU A 527 16.32 -7.18 -17.88
N GLU A 528 16.37 -6.06 -18.60
CA GLU A 528 17.42 -5.04 -18.42
C GLU A 528 17.38 -4.40 -17.03
N TRP A 529 16.20 -4.21 -16.46
CA TRP A 529 16.07 -3.77 -15.05
C TRP A 529 16.66 -4.82 -14.10
N CYS A 530 16.42 -6.12 -14.34
CA CYS A 530 17.10 -7.18 -13.57
C CYS A 530 18.62 -7.06 -13.67
N GLN A 531 19.16 -6.84 -14.86
CA GLN A 531 20.60 -6.66 -15.07
C GLN A 531 21.15 -5.42 -14.35
N ASP A 532 20.43 -4.32 -14.40
CA ASP A 532 20.84 -3.04 -13.79
C ASP A 532 20.95 -3.11 -12.27
N LEU A 533 20.13 -3.94 -11.61
CA LEU A 533 20.15 -4.14 -10.16
C LEU A 533 20.71 -5.50 -9.73
N HIS A 534 21.32 -6.27 -10.65
CA HIS A 534 21.90 -7.59 -10.38
C HIS A 534 20.89 -8.58 -9.77
N MET A 535 19.65 -8.57 -10.28
CA MET A 535 18.57 -9.43 -9.85
C MET A 535 18.42 -10.66 -10.77
N GLN A 536 17.95 -11.78 -10.21
CA GLN A 536 17.47 -12.93 -10.98
C GLN A 536 16.05 -12.66 -11.47
N PRO A 537 15.71 -12.86 -12.76
CA PRO A 537 14.32 -12.86 -13.18
C PRO A 537 13.58 -14.08 -12.63
N VAL A 538 12.37 -13.86 -12.12
CA VAL A 538 11.33 -14.86 -11.91
C VAL A 538 10.30 -14.60 -13.01
N LEU A 539 10.31 -15.44 -14.04
CA LEU A 539 9.56 -15.21 -15.26
C LEU A 539 8.14 -15.74 -15.14
N GLY A 540 7.13 -14.85 -15.14
CA GLY A 540 5.73 -15.22 -15.20
C GLY A 540 5.29 -15.56 -16.63
N VAL A 541 4.67 -16.72 -16.83
CA VAL A 541 4.14 -17.13 -18.13
C VAL A 541 2.62 -17.31 -18.09
N PHE A 542 1.92 -16.84 -19.12
CA PHE A 542 0.47 -16.95 -19.19
C PHE A 542 0.01 -18.40 -19.25
N ALA A 543 -0.77 -18.85 -18.27
CA ALA A 543 -1.18 -20.23 -18.06
C ALA A 543 -2.58 -20.59 -18.63
N GLY A 544 -3.20 -19.72 -19.42
CA GLY A 544 -4.47 -20.01 -20.09
C GLY A 544 -5.72 -19.60 -19.34
N TYR A 545 -5.63 -18.75 -18.30
CA TYR A 545 -6.75 -18.16 -17.56
C TYR A 545 -6.64 -16.63 -17.57
N SER A 546 -7.78 -15.95 -17.58
CA SER A 546 -7.90 -14.49 -17.46
C SER A 546 -9.00 -14.12 -16.46
N LEU A 547 -8.85 -12.98 -15.78
CA LEU A 547 -9.70 -12.51 -14.68
C LEU A 547 -11.20 -12.46 -15.00
N GLY A 548 -11.58 -12.18 -16.25
CA GLY A 548 -12.98 -12.23 -16.72
C GLY A 548 -13.55 -13.66 -16.85
N GLY A 549 -12.85 -14.67 -16.32
CA GLY A 549 -13.30 -16.06 -16.30
C GLY A 549 -13.09 -16.82 -17.61
N GLN A 550 -12.38 -16.25 -18.59
CA GLN A 550 -11.99 -16.99 -19.80
C GLN A 550 -10.85 -17.94 -19.46
N TYR A 551 -10.98 -19.20 -19.89
CA TYR A 551 -9.93 -20.19 -19.66
C TYR A 551 -9.81 -21.17 -20.83
N VAL A 552 -8.66 -21.81 -20.93
CA VAL A 552 -8.36 -22.91 -21.85
C VAL A 552 -7.90 -24.09 -21.01
N PRO A 553 -8.70 -25.14 -20.88
CA PRO A 553 -8.34 -26.30 -20.07
C PRO A 553 -7.14 -27.04 -20.66
N ALA A 554 -6.56 -27.96 -19.88
CA ALA A 554 -5.54 -28.88 -20.37
C ALA A 554 -6.03 -29.63 -21.63
N GLY A 555 -5.11 -29.87 -22.55
CA GLY A 555 -5.38 -30.52 -23.82
C GLY A 555 -4.78 -29.78 -25.04
N PRO A 556 -5.19 -30.15 -26.27
CA PRO A 556 -4.56 -29.64 -27.50
C PRO A 556 -4.64 -28.12 -27.67
N LYS A 557 -5.73 -27.47 -27.18
CA LYS A 557 -5.92 -26.01 -27.29
C LYS A 557 -4.96 -25.23 -26.42
N LEU A 558 -4.50 -25.80 -25.29
CA LEU A 558 -3.53 -25.17 -24.39
C LEU A 558 -2.12 -25.11 -24.99
N GLN A 559 -1.82 -26.00 -25.94
CA GLN A 559 -0.49 -26.17 -26.54
C GLN A 559 0.08 -24.89 -27.14
N ARG A 560 -0.78 -23.99 -27.65
CA ARG A 560 -0.34 -22.67 -28.17
C ARG A 560 0.29 -21.80 -27.11
N PHE A 561 -0.20 -21.85 -25.87
CA PHE A 561 0.33 -21.08 -24.75
C PHE A 561 1.59 -21.73 -24.18
N ILE A 562 1.64 -23.06 -24.09
CA ILE A 562 2.84 -23.82 -23.73
C ILE A 562 3.97 -23.52 -24.72
N LYS A 563 3.68 -23.55 -26.02
CA LYS A 563 4.65 -23.15 -27.05
C LYS A 563 5.12 -21.71 -26.84
N SER A 564 4.21 -20.79 -26.53
CA SER A 564 4.56 -19.40 -26.26
C SER A 564 5.50 -19.28 -25.06
N ALA A 565 5.24 -19.99 -23.96
CA ALA A 565 6.11 -20.01 -22.77
C ALA A 565 7.50 -20.59 -23.07
N LEU A 566 7.57 -21.70 -23.82
CA LEU A 566 8.86 -22.27 -24.26
C LEU A 566 9.66 -21.32 -25.15
N GLU A 567 8.98 -20.55 -26.00
CA GLU A 567 9.58 -19.53 -26.85
C GLU A 567 10.06 -18.33 -26.03
N GLU A 568 9.31 -17.93 -24.99
CA GLU A 568 9.67 -16.87 -24.04
C GLU A 568 10.91 -17.24 -23.24
N ILE A 569 10.96 -18.46 -22.69
CA ILE A 569 12.16 -19.00 -22.02
C ILE A 569 13.34 -19.01 -22.98
N GLN A 570 13.14 -19.37 -24.27
CA GLN A 570 14.21 -19.33 -25.27
C GLN A 570 14.65 -17.91 -25.59
N TYR A 571 13.74 -16.92 -25.58
CA TYR A 571 14.11 -15.50 -25.73
C TYR A 571 15.03 -15.06 -24.58
N VAL A 572 14.70 -15.43 -23.34
CA VAL A 572 15.48 -15.09 -22.16
C VAL A 572 16.85 -15.79 -22.14
N THR A 573 16.88 -17.10 -22.38
CA THR A 573 18.05 -17.96 -22.10
C THR A 573 18.79 -18.47 -23.34
N GLY A 574 18.17 -18.40 -24.50
CA GLY A 574 18.69 -19.03 -25.72
C GLY A 574 19.95 -18.30 -26.27
N PRO A 575 20.91 -19.03 -26.86
CA PRO A 575 22.03 -18.44 -27.57
C PRO A 575 21.56 -17.69 -28.83
N VAL A 576 22.38 -16.81 -29.36
CA VAL A 576 22.06 -16.04 -30.60
C VAL A 576 21.79 -16.91 -31.82
N THR A 577 22.25 -18.16 -31.82
CA THR A 577 21.98 -19.15 -32.87
C THR A 577 20.59 -19.75 -32.76
N SER A 578 19.87 -19.59 -31.65
CA SER A 578 18.49 -20.02 -31.49
C SER A 578 17.53 -18.99 -32.08
N LYS A 579 16.31 -19.41 -32.47
CA LYS A 579 15.32 -18.54 -33.07
C LYS A 579 15.06 -17.29 -32.23
N TRP A 580 14.73 -17.46 -30.97
CA TRP A 580 14.34 -16.34 -30.06
C TRP A 580 15.55 -15.65 -29.43
N GLY A 581 16.69 -16.33 -29.29
CA GLY A 581 17.95 -15.68 -28.93
C GLY A 581 18.46 -14.74 -30.01
N ALA A 582 18.23 -15.06 -31.30
CA ALA A 582 18.52 -14.17 -32.42
C ALA A 582 17.62 -12.93 -32.41
N VAL A 583 16.33 -13.06 -32.04
CA VAL A 583 15.41 -11.93 -31.87
C VAL A 583 15.93 -11.02 -30.75
N ARG A 584 16.26 -11.56 -29.57
CA ARG A 584 16.84 -10.78 -28.47
C ARG A 584 18.11 -10.03 -28.90
N ALA A 585 18.98 -10.68 -29.66
CA ALA A 585 20.20 -10.05 -30.17
C ALA A 585 19.91 -8.90 -31.12
N LYS A 586 18.88 -9.03 -31.99
CA LYS A 586 18.38 -7.95 -32.86
C LYS A 586 17.78 -6.79 -32.07
N ASP A 587 17.17 -7.09 -30.94
CA ASP A 587 16.61 -6.08 -30.00
C ASP A 587 17.71 -5.35 -29.21
N GLY A 588 18.99 -5.68 -29.41
CA GLY A 588 20.15 -5.03 -28.82
C GLY A 588 20.81 -5.78 -27.66
N HIS A 589 20.32 -6.96 -27.28
CA HIS A 589 20.88 -7.73 -26.16
C HIS A 589 21.32 -9.16 -26.60
N PRO A 590 22.53 -9.34 -27.17
CA PRO A 590 22.99 -10.65 -27.69
C PRO A 590 23.22 -11.69 -26.58
N ALA A 591 23.66 -11.27 -25.38
CA ALA A 591 23.90 -12.18 -24.27
C ALA A 591 22.59 -12.73 -23.68
N PRO A 592 22.51 -14.02 -23.31
CA PRO A 592 21.35 -14.53 -22.58
C PRO A 592 21.26 -13.93 -21.16
N PHE A 593 20.05 -13.85 -20.64
CA PHE A 593 19.82 -13.52 -19.23
C PHE A 593 19.84 -14.81 -18.39
N PRO A 594 20.30 -14.76 -17.13
CA PRO A 594 20.14 -15.88 -16.22
C PRO A 594 18.66 -16.11 -15.92
N LEU A 595 18.25 -17.38 -15.89
CA LEU A 595 16.88 -17.76 -15.50
C LEU A 595 16.95 -19.02 -14.65
N LYS A 596 16.35 -19.00 -13.50
CA LYS A 596 16.21 -20.15 -12.60
C LYS A 596 14.75 -20.49 -12.32
N TYR A 597 13.88 -19.50 -12.26
CA TYR A 597 12.50 -19.66 -11.84
C TYR A 597 11.53 -19.25 -12.95
N VAL A 598 10.51 -20.09 -13.18
CA VAL A 598 9.38 -19.79 -14.07
C VAL A 598 8.09 -20.00 -13.31
N GLU A 599 7.29 -18.98 -13.22
CA GLU A 599 5.97 -18.99 -12.60
C GLU A 599 4.90 -19.23 -13.67
N ILE A 600 4.03 -20.20 -13.43
CA ILE A 600 3.02 -20.63 -14.40
C ILE A 600 1.66 -20.10 -13.95
N GLY A 601 1.25 -18.95 -14.51
CA GLY A 601 0.02 -18.24 -14.17
C GLY A 601 0.22 -17.10 -13.17
N ASN A 602 -0.87 -16.63 -12.60
CA ASN A 602 -0.99 -15.69 -11.50
C ASN A 602 -2.34 -15.88 -10.81
N GLU A 603 -2.38 -15.99 -9.49
CA GLU A 603 -3.61 -16.06 -8.69
C GLU A 603 -4.69 -17.02 -9.25
N ASP A 604 -4.26 -18.15 -9.80
CA ASP A 604 -5.17 -19.13 -10.43
C ASP A 604 -6.20 -19.72 -9.46
N PHE A 605 -6.12 -19.42 -8.14
CA PHE A 605 -7.17 -19.71 -7.18
C PHE A 605 -8.47 -18.93 -7.45
N PHE A 606 -8.45 -17.86 -8.25
CA PHE A 606 -9.65 -17.20 -8.77
C PHE A 606 -10.30 -17.94 -9.95
N ASP A 607 -9.61 -18.90 -10.56
CA ASP A 607 -10.17 -19.72 -11.65
C ASP A 607 -11.25 -20.67 -11.14
N ARG A 608 -12.51 -20.25 -11.26
CA ARG A 608 -13.70 -21.03 -10.84
C ARG A 608 -13.93 -22.29 -11.65
N SER A 609 -13.23 -22.48 -12.77
CA SER A 609 -13.31 -23.70 -13.58
C SER A 609 -12.55 -24.86 -12.94
N HIS A 610 -11.73 -24.60 -11.94
CA HIS A 610 -10.83 -25.56 -11.29
C HIS A 610 -9.89 -26.29 -12.25
N SER A 611 -9.57 -25.66 -13.41
CA SER A 611 -8.77 -26.27 -14.46
C SER A 611 -7.26 -26.15 -14.23
N TYR A 612 -6.81 -25.38 -13.20
CA TYR A 612 -5.40 -25.03 -13.04
C TYR A 612 -4.50 -26.25 -12.83
N ASP A 613 -4.91 -27.25 -12.05
CA ASP A 613 -4.09 -28.44 -11.78
C ASP A 613 -3.66 -29.15 -13.08
N GLY A 614 -4.61 -29.38 -13.98
CA GLY A 614 -4.31 -29.98 -15.30
C GLY A 614 -3.53 -29.07 -16.24
N ARG A 615 -3.81 -27.73 -16.20
CA ARG A 615 -3.06 -26.75 -17.00
C ARG A 615 -1.60 -26.70 -16.52
N PHE A 616 -1.38 -26.56 -15.23
CA PHE A 616 -0.05 -26.54 -14.62
C PHE A 616 0.74 -27.82 -14.98
N ALA A 617 0.15 -29.00 -14.81
CA ALA A 617 0.81 -30.26 -15.11
C ALA A 617 1.28 -30.33 -16.58
N GLN A 618 0.45 -29.84 -17.53
CA GLN A 618 0.83 -29.85 -18.95
C GLN A 618 2.00 -28.88 -19.25
N PHE A 619 2.02 -27.68 -18.65
CA PHE A 619 3.16 -26.76 -18.72
C PHE A 619 4.40 -27.36 -18.05
N TYR A 620 4.22 -27.93 -16.84
CA TYR A 620 5.30 -28.53 -16.05
C TYR A 620 6.07 -29.58 -16.88
N HIS A 621 5.36 -30.55 -17.44
CA HIS A 621 5.99 -31.59 -18.25
C HIS A 621 6.68 -31.03 -19.48
N ALA A 622 6.08 -30.09 -20.18
CA ALA A 622 6.65 -29.51 -21.38
C ALA A 622 7.92 -28.67 -21.08
N ILE A 623 7.92 -27.91 -20.01
CA ILE A 623 9.07 -27.09 -19.61
C ILE A 623 10.17 -27.98 -19.07
N LYS A 624 9.88 -28.93 -18.16
CA LYS A 624 10.88 -29.85 -17.60
C LYS A 624 11.53 -30.74 -18.66
N ALA A 625 10.79 -31.14 -19.69
CA ALA A 625 11.35 -31.91 -20.79
C ALA A 625 12.44 -31.17 -21.58
N LYS A 626 12.34 -29.85 -21.69
CA LYS A 626 13.28 -29.02 -22.43
C LYS A 626 14.31 -28.30 -21.55
N TYR A 627 13.91 -27.94 -20.34
CA TYR A 627 14.68 -27.15 -19.37
C TYR A 627 14.58 -27.78 -17.96
N PRO A 628 15.17 -28.99 -17.75
CA PRO A 628 14.99 -29.74 -16.50
C PRO A 628 15.52 -29.03 -15.25
N HIS A 629 16.45 -28.09 -15.42
CA HIS A 629 17.08 -27.34 -14.33
C HIS A 629 16.23 -26.17 -13.83
N LEU A 630 15.20 -25.73 -14.58
CA LEU A 630 14.34 -24.64 -14.15
C LEU A 630 13.44 -25.08 -13.00
N GLN A 631 13.29 -24.21 -12.02
CA GLN A 631 12.36 -24.36 -10.90
C GLN A 631 11.00 -23.79 -11.31
N LEU A 632 9.96 -24.59 -11.22
CA LEU A 632 8.62 -24.23 -11.67
C LEU A 632 7.73 -23.88 -10.47
N ILE A 633 7.15 -22.68 -10.52
CA ILE A 633 6.31 -22.12 -9.46
C ILE A 633 4.85 -22.31 -9.85
N ALA A 634 4.08 -22.92 -8.94
CA ALA A 634 2.63 -23.01 -9.05
C ALA A 634 1.98 -21.89 -8.22
N THR A 635 0.94 -21.24 -8.76
CA THR A 635 0.26 -20.11 -8.11
C THR A 635 -0.83 -20.54 -7.13
N MET A 636 -0.98 -21.84 -6.92
CA MET A 636 -1.79 -22.47 -5.87
C MET A 636 -1.38 -23.94 -5.75
N PRO A 637 -1.78 -24.63 -4.66
CA PRO A 637 -1.53 -26.07 -4.52
C PRO A 637 -2.10 -26.89 -5.69
N VAL A 638 -1.29 -27.79 -6.24
CA VAL A 638 -1.64 -28.72 -7.33
C VAL A 638 -1.44 -30.16 -6.90
N LYS A 639 -2.12 -31.12 -7.54
CA LYS A 639 -2.14 -32.53 -7.16
C LYS A 639 -1.53 -33.45 -8.22
N SER A 640 -1.63 -33.07 -9.51
CA SER A 640 -1.22 -33.91 -10.64
C SER A 640 0.30 -34.06 -10.75
N VAL A 641 1.06 -33.09 -10.24
CA VAL A 641 2.54 -33.08 -10.16
C VAL A 641 2.97 -32.38 -8.89
N VAL A 642 4.21 -32.60 -8.45
CA VAL A 642 4.81 -31.87 -7.33
C VAL A 642 5.55 -30.66 -7.90
N PRO A 643 5.11 -29.41 -7.67
CA PRO A 643 5.84 -28.23 -8.10
C PRO A 643 7.13 -28.07 -7.30
N ASP A 644 8.12 -27.37 -7.86
CA ASP A 644 9.34 -27.05 -7.11
C ASP A 644 9.05 -25.99 -6.03
N VAL A 645 8.16 -25.03 -6.35
CA VAL A 645 7.80 -23.91 -5.49
C VAL A 645 6.30 -23.66 -5.60
N ILE A 646 5.67 -23.22 -4.50
CA ILE A 646 4.29 -22.73 -4.46
C ILE A 646 4.34 -21.24 -4.14
N ASP A 647 3.62 -20.44 -4.92
CA ASP A 647 3.40 -19.03 -4.66
C ASP A 647 2.18 -18.84 -3.74
N GLU A 648 2.35 -18.00 -2.72
CA GLU A 648 1.33 -17.63 -1.75
C GLU A 648 1.20 -16.12 -1.66
N HIS A 649 -0.06 -15.61 -1.66
CA HIS A 649 -0.37 -14.18 -1.58
C HIS A 649 -1.09 -13.84 -0.27
N TYR A 650 -0.70 -12.73 0.38
CA TYR A 650 -1.26 -12.29 1.65
C TYR A 650 -1.48 -10.79 1.71
N TYR A 651 -2.73 -10.39 1.82
CA TYR A 651 -3.14 -9.01 2.03
C TYR A 651 -4.00 -8.92 3.28
N MET A 652 -3.39 -8.58 4.41
CA MET A 652 -4.00 -8.65 5.73
C MET A 652 -3.83 -7.33 6.51
N PRO A 653 -4.66 -7.07 7.53
CA PRO A 653 -4.35 -6.03 8.51
C PRO A 653 -3.02 -6.31 9.26
N PRO A 654 -2.33 -5.28 9.78
CA PRO A 654 -1.05 -5.43 10.49
C PRO A 654 -1.08 -6.50 11.60
N VAL A 655 -2.11 -6.46 12.44
CA VAL A 655 -2.27 -7.41 13.55
C VAL A 655 -2.42 -8.87 13.08
N ALA A 656 -2.97 -9.10 11.89
CA ALA A 656 -3.06 -10.45 11.33
C ALA A 656 -1.68 -10.95 10.86
N PHE A 657 -0.81 -10.08 10.37
CA PHE A 657 0.59 -10.41 10.09
C PHE A 657 1.38 -10.70 11.36
N GLU A 658 1.15 -9.94 12.43
CA GLU A 658 1.73 -10.23 13.74
C GLU A 658 1.36 -11.64 14.23
N ARG A 659 0.07 -11.98 14.18
CA ARG A 659 -0.42 -13.34 14.54
C ARG A 659 0.15 -14.43 13.62
N ALA A 660 0.34 -14.13 12.36
CA ALA A 660 0.86 -15.06 11.36
C ALA A 660 2.40 -15.18 11.38
N ALA A 661 3.12 -14.43 12.21
CA ALA A 661 4.60 -14.41 12.24
C ALA A 661 5.22 -15.80 12.53
N HIS A 662 4.44 -16.76 13.03
CA HIS A 662 4.85 -18.14 13.29
C HIS A 662 4.26 -19.16 12.29
N LYS A 663 3.60 -18.71 11.24
CA LYS A 663 2.91 -19.58 10.27
C LYS A 663 3.81 -20.68 9.70
N TYR A 664 5.04 -20.34 9.31
CA TYR A 664 5.95 -21.27 8.65
C TYR A 664 6.79 -22.15 9.60
N ASP A 665 6.73 -21.92 10.93
CA ASP A 665 7.53 -22.65 11.91
C ASP A 665 7.23 -24.17 11.89
N THR A 666 6.01 -24.55 11.48
CA THR A 666 5.54 -25.95 11.43
C THR A 666 5.44 -26.53 10.00
N TYR A 667 5.84 -25.79 8.97
CA TYR A 667 5.78 -26.30 7.59
C TYR A 667 6.78 -27.44 7.36
N SER A 668 6.42 -28.37 6.47
CA SER A 668 7.31 -29.44 6.03
C SER A 668 8.56 -28.87 5.37
N ARG A 669 9.73 -29.36 5.78
CA ARG A 669 11.02 -28.96 5.18
C ARG A 669 11.35 -29.74 3.91
N THR A 670 10.62 -30.85 3.65
CA THR A 670 10.83 -31.76 2.51
C THR A 670 9.82 -31.53 1.36
N GLY A 671 8.79 -30.69 1.57
CA GLY A 671 7.81 -30.33 0.55
C GLY A 671 8.31 -29.29 -0.45
N PRO A 672 7.44 -28.85 -1.38
CA PRO A 672 7.71 -27.70 -2.23
C PRO A 672 8.13 -26.49 -1.41
N LYS A 673 9.05 -25.69 -1.97
CA LYS A 673 9.43 -24.43 -1.34
C LYS A 673 8.31 -23.40 -1.49
N ILE A 674 8.35 -22.35 -0.67
CA ILE A 674 7.36 -21.27 -0.69
C ILE A 674 8.00 -20.01 -1.27
N PHE A 675 7.27 -19.39 -2.18
CA PHE A 675 7.44 -18.03 -2.62
C PHE A 675 6.26 -17.21 -2.09
N VAL A 676 6.51 -16.22 -1.24
CA VAL A 676 5.47 -15.27 -0.85
C VAL A 676 5.52 -14.14 -1.88
N GLY A 677 4.86 -14.37 -3.02
CA GLY A 677 5.02 -13.56 -4.24
C GLY A 677 4.33 -12.21 -4.21
N GLU A 678 3.28 -12.10 -3.38
CA GLU A 678 2.60 -10.83 -3.12
C GLU A 678 2.16 -10.75 -1.66
N TRP A 679 2.60 -9.72 -0.96
CA TRP A 679 2.12 -9.49 0.39
C TRP A 679 2.23 -8.02 0.79
N ALA A 680 1.27 -7.55 1.58
CA ALA A 680 1.28 -6.21 2.17
C ALA A 680 0.30 -6.10 3.33
N SER A 681 0.64 -5.35 4.37
CA SER A 681 -0.34 -4.83 5.33
C SER A 681 -1.30 -3.86 4.64
N ARG A 682 -2.62 -4.01 4.90
CA ARG A 682 -3.66 -3.17 4.28
C ARG A 682 -4.08 -1.99 5.15
N GLU A 683 -3.12 -1.27 5.70
CA GLU A 683 -3.34 -0.04 6.45
C GLU A 683 -2.46 1.10 5.93
N GLY A 684 -2.95 2.34 6.03
CA GLY A 684 -2.32 3.50 5.41
C GLY A 684 -2.77 3.74 3.96
N HIS A 685 -2.67 5.00 3.51
CA HIS A 685 -3.03 5.42 2.15
C HIS A 685 -2.33 6.73 1.78
N PRO A 686 -1.71 6.83 0.58
CA PRO A 686 -1.55 5.82 -0.48
C PRO A 686 -0.46 4.79 -0.18
N THR A 687 0.33 5.02 0.87
CA THR A 687 1.43 4.16 1.32
C THR A 687 1.21 3.74 2.77
N PRO A 688 1.80 2.60 3.22
CA PRO A 688 1.72 2.12 4.59
C PRO A 688 2.14 3.16 5.63
N ASP A 689 1.56 3.06 6.82
CA ASP A 689 1.94 3.80 8.01
C ASP A 689 2.85 2.96 8.93
N MET A 690 3.14 3.46 10.13
CA MET A 690 4.00 2.77 11.10
C MET A 690 3.38 1.47 11.61
N ASN A 691 2.04 1.39 11.76
CA ASN A 691 1.37 0.16 12.17
C ASN A 691 1.57 -0.94 11.14
N SER A 692 1.41 -0.61 9.87
CA SER A 692 1.73 -1.52 8.76
C SER A 692 3.19 -1.98 8.80
N ALA A 693 4.13 -1.07 9.06
CA ALA A 693 5.55 -1.43 9.13
C ALA A 693 5.86 -2.40 10.28
N LEU A 694 5.17 -2.29 11.41
CA LEU A 694 5.30 -3.24 12.52
C LEU A 694 4.78 -4.63 12.15
N GLY A 695 3.57 -4.73 11.58
CA GLY A 695 3.02 -5.98 11.09
C GLY A 695 3.86 -6.64 10.00
N ASP A 696 4.30 -5.84 9.02
CA ASP A 696 5.19 -6.29 7.94
C ASP A 696 6.53 -6.80 8.48
N ALA A 697 7.13 -6.08 9.44
CA ALA A 697 8.40 -6.49 10.07
C ALA A 697 8.23 -7.77 10.93
N ALA A 698 7.12 -7.90 11.67
CA ALA A 698 6.79 -9.13 12.39
C ALA A 698 6.68 -10.33 11.44
N TRP A 699 5.98 -10.18 10.33
CA TRP A 699 5.88 -11.19 9.27
C TRP A 699 7.24 -11.56 8.68
N MET A 700 8.09 -10.56 8.39
CA MET A 700 9.44 -10.79 7.87
C MET A 700 10.31 -11.58 8.85
N THR A 701 10.14 -11.42 10.17
CA THR A 701 10.88 -12.27 11.13
C THR A 701 10.54 -13.73 10.96
N GLY A 702 9.28 -14.06 10.68
CA GLY A 702 8.82 -15.43 10.42
C GLY A 702 9.41 -16.01 9.13
N MET A 703 9.42 -15.22 8.06
CA MET A 703 10.01 -15.64 6.78
C MET A 703 11.52 -15.86 6.91
N GLU A 704 12.24 -15.02 7.64
CA GLU A 704 13.68 -15.20 7.86
C GLU A 704 14.00 -16.46 8.67
N ARG A 705 13.27 -16.70 9.77
CA ARG A 705 13.45 -17.92 10.58
C ARG A 705 13.26 -19.19 9.78
N ASN A 706 12.41 -19.14 8.78
CA ASN A 706 11.97 -20.26 7.95
C ASN A 706 12.46 -20.15 6.50
N SER A 707 13.61 -19.53 6.26
CA SER A 707 14.10 -19.28 4.90
C SER A 707 14.61 -20.52 4.16
N ASP A 708 14.60 -21.68 4.78
CA ASP A 708 14.73 -22.99 4.14
C ASP A 708 13.41 -23.49 3.51
N VAL A 709 12.28 -22.96 3.96
CA VAL A 709 10.94 -23.17 3.39
C VAL A 709 10.55 -21.98 2.53
N VAL A 710 10.55 -20.76 3.08
CA VAL A 710 10.26 -19.52 2.37
C VAL A 710 11.53 -19.03 1.69
N ILE A 711 11.70 -19.38 0.42
CA ILE A 711 12.95 -19.08 -0.31
C ILE A 711 12.96 -17.72 -1.00
N MET A 712 11.78 -17.12 -1.20
CA MET A 712 11.59 -15.81 -1.84
C MET A 712 10.39 -15.09 -1.25
N ASN A 713 10.44 -13.77 -1.17
CA ASN A 713 9.28 -12.93 -0.91
C ASN A 713 9.37 -11.58 -1.62
N ALA A 714 8.22 -11.00 -1.99
CA ALA A 714 8.12 -9.71 -2.65
C ALA A 714 6.86 -8.94 -2.18
N TYR A 715 7.05 -7.68 -1.83
CA TYR A 715 5.96 -6.78 -1.46
C TYR A 715 5.17 -6.30 -2.68
N ALA A 716 3.85 -6.21 -2.58
CA ALA A 716 2.96 -5.76 -3.65
C ALA A 716 1.76 -4.97 -3.11
N PRO A 717 1.35 -3.89 -3.84
CA PRO A 717 2.01 -3.24 -4.97
C PRO A 717 3.29 -2.51 -4.57
N LEU A 718 4.26 -2.48 -5.50
CA LEU A 718 5.58 -1.94 -5.23
C LEU A 718 5.61 -0.41 -5.16
N GLN A 719 4.84 0.26 -6.03
CA GLN A 719 4.92 1.72 -6.17
C GLN A 719 3.64 2.35 -6.72
N VAL A 720 3.42 3.63 -6.39
CA VAL A 720 2.23 4.40 -6.81
C VAL A 720 2.59 5.81 -7.24
N LEU A 721 2.02 6.24 -8.36
CA LEU A 721 2.07 7.63 -8.81
C LEU A 721 1.12 8.47 -7.96
N ILE A 722 1.69 9.42 -7.20
CA ILE A 722 0.93 10.36 -6.37
C ILE A 722 0.51 11.56 -7.22
N HIS A 723 -0.77 11.72 -7.42
CA HIS A 723 -1.37 12.83 -8.14
C HIS A 723 -2.62 13.35 -7.40
N ARG A 724 -3.30 14.35 -7.94
CA ARG A 724 -4.47 14.96 -7.29
C ARG A 724 -5.72 14.10 -7.25
N GLY A 725 -5.78 13.01 -7.99
CA GLY A 725 -6.85 12.02 -7.94
C GLY A 725 -6.60 10.93 -6.90
N PRO A 726 -7.58 10.10 -6.60
CA PRO A 726 -7.40 8.95 -5.72
C PRO A 726 -6.45 7.94 -6.34
N SER A 727 -5.55 7.36 -5.54
CA SER A 727 -4.76 6.22 -5.97
C SER A 727 -5.67 5.02 -6.20
N GLN A 728 -5.41 4.25 -7.26
CA GLN A 728 -6.27 3.14 -7.66
C GLN A 728 -6.27 2.00 -6.63
N ARG A 729 -5.11 1.70 -6.06
CA ARG A 729 -4.93 0.64 -5.05
C ARG A 729 -4.10 1.15 -3.88
N ARG A 730 -4.36 0.61 -2.68
CA ARG A 730 -3.74 1.04 -1.41
C ARG A 730 -2.47 0.26 -1.11
N THR A 731 -1.74 0.76 -0.11
CA THR A 731 -0.59 0.13 0.54
C THR A 731 0.58 -0.12 -0.39
N ASN A 732 0.89 0.87 -1.21
CA ASN A 732 2.06 0.83 -2.09
C ASN A 732 3.33 1.16 -1.31
N LEU A 733 4.40 0.40 -1.50
CA LEU A 733 5.63 0.53 -0.73
C LEU A 733 6.31 1.88 -0.93
N ILE A 734 6.32 2.39 -2.15
CA ILE A 734 6.98 3.62 -2.58
C ILE A 734 5.96 4.56 -3.23
N GLY A 735 5.87 5.79 -2.72
CA GLY A 735 5.13 6.86 -3.38
C GLY A 735 6.05 7.73 -4.23
N TYR A 736 5.63 8.12 -5.43
CA TYR A 736 6.44 8.98 -6.30
C TYR A 736 5.56 9.94 -7.12
N ASN A 737 6.19 10.97 -7.67
CA ASN A 737 5.68 11.78 -8.75
C ASN A 737 6.75 11.92 -9.87
N GLY A 738 6.50 12.71 -10.88
CA GLY A 738 7.46 12.89 -11.99
C GLY A 738 8.85 13.40 -11.59
N LEU A 739 9.02 13.92 -10.37
CA LEU A 739 10.26 14.55 -9.92
C LEU A 739 10.96 13.84 -8.77
N LYS A 740 10.25 13.22 -7.85
CA LYS A 740 10.80 12.61 -6.64
C LYS A 740 9.99 11.43 -6.16
N ALA A 741 10.57 10.64 -5.26
CA ALA A 741 9.92 9.52 -4.61
C ALA A 741 10.21 9.54 -3.10
N TYR A 742 9.37 8.84 -2.32
CA TYR A 742 9.58 8.58 -0.91
C TYR A 742 9.23 7.13 -0.58
N GLY A 743 9.91 6.58 0.43
CA GLY A 743 9.59 5.26 0.98
C GLY A 743 8.63 5.38 2.15
N SER A 744 7.67 4.46 2.22
CA SER A 744 6.82 4.31 3.41
C SER A 744 7.63 3.80 4.61
N PRO A 745 7.07 3.79 5.83
CA PRO A 745 7.67 3.08 6.96
C PRO A 745 7.94 1.59 6.66
N SER A 746 7.05 0.89 5.95
CA SER A 746 7.24 -0.49 5.49
C SER A 746 8.43 -0.64 4.51
N TYR A 747 8.63 0.34 3.64
CA TYR A 747 9.83 0.37 2.77
C TYR A 747 11.11 0.40 3.60
N TRP A 748 11.15 1.24 4.62
CA TRP A 748 12.32 1.34 5.48
C TRP A 748 12.55 0.08 6.31
N ALA A 749 11.48 -0.56 6.82
CA ALA A 749 11.58 -1.85 7.47
C ALA A 749 12.21 -2.91 6.54
N GLN A 750 11.79 -2.98 5.26
CA GLN A 750 12.39 -3.89 4.30
C GLN A 750 13.84 -3.56 3.98
N VAL A 751 14.19 -2.29 3.83
CA VAL A 751 15.60 -1.86 3.67
C VAL A 751 16.44 -2.30 4.87
N MET A 752 15.93 -2.15 6.10
CA MET A 752 16.64 -2.60 7.30
C MET A 752 16.87 -4.11 7.28
N PHE A 753 15.86 -4.90 6.95
CA PHE A 753 15.95 -6.37 6.96
C PHE A 753 16.86 -6.90 5.86
N SER A 754 16.67 -6.46 4.63
CA SER A 754 17.41 -6.96 3.46
C SER A 754 18.89 -6.58 3.48
N ASN A 755 19.23 -5.43 4.10
CA ASN A 755 20.63 -4.98 4.21
C ASN A 755 21.39 -5.64 5.37
N HIS A 756 20.69 -6.27 6.31
CA HIS A 756 21.29 -6.89 7.50
C HIS A 756 20.89 -8.37 7.58
N LEU A 757 21.26 -9.14 6.56
CA LEU A 757 20.94 -10.55 6.42
C LEU A 757 22.21 -11.40 6.41
N GLY A 758 22.27 -12.36 7.34
CA GLY A 758 23.32 -13.39 7.37
C GLY A 758 23.00 -14.53 6.38
N ASN A 759 23.88 -15.51 6.30
CA ASN A 759 23.68 -16.70 5.45
C ASN A 759 23.18 -17.93 6.23
N VAL A 760 23.07 -17.82 7.58
CA VAL A 760 22.48 -18.84 8.43
C VAL A 760 21.59 -18.20 9.50
N VAL A 761 20.57 -18.93 9.94
CA VAL A 761 19.81 -18.68 11.17
C VAL A 761 20.40 -19.60 12.24
N PRO A 762 20.98 -19.08 13.34
CA PRO A 762 21.43 -19.90 14.47
C PRO A 762 20.23 -20.42 15.29
N HIS A 763 20.45 -21.45 16.10
CA HIS A 763 19.45 -21.80 17.11
C HIS A 763 19.32 -20.67 18.12
N PHE A 764 18.07 -20.28 18.43
CA PHE A 764 17.78 -19.30 19.46
C PHE A 764 16.43 -19.55 20.12
N THR A 765 16.26 -19.07 21.34
CA THR A 765 14.99 -19.06 22.06
C THR A 765 14.68 -17.67 22.57
N LEU A 766 13.44 -17.24 22.36
CA LEU A 766 12.90 -15.97 22.89
C LEU A 766 11.87 -16.31 23.97
N GLY A 767 11.93 -15.64 25.11
CA GLY A 767 10.92 -15.72 26.14
C GLY A 767 9.53 -15.27 25.63
N SER A 768 8.47 -15.73 26.28
CA SER A 768 7.10 -15.44 25.85
C SER A 768 6.79 -13.94 25.93
N ALA A 769 6.42 -13.34 24.80
CA ALA A 769 5.87 -12.00 24.69
C ALA A 769 4.98 -11.93 23.44
N GLN A 770 3.73 -11.48 23.58
CA GLN A 770 2.74 -11.51 22.48
C GLN A 770 3.03 -10.50 21.35
N ASP A 771 3.76 -9.44 21.67
CA ASP A 771 4.00 -8.25 20.82
C ASP A 771 5.48 -7.97 20.57
N LEU A 772 6.31 -9.00 20.78
CA LEU A 772 7.75 -8.98 20.48
C LEU A 772 8.07 -10.10 19.48
N PHE A 773 8.53 -9.72 18.30
CA PHE A 773 8.88 -10.66 17.24
C PHE A 773 10.38 -10.61 16.98
N CYS A 774 10.95 -11.77 16.65
CA CYS A 774 12.40 -11.90 16.52
C CYS A 774 12.79 -12.77 15.34
N SER A 775 13.84 -12.34 14.63
CA SER A 775 14.69 -13.20 13.81
C SER A 775 16.16 -12.88 14.03
N ILE A 776 16.98 -13.90 13.93
CA ILE A 776 18.42 -13.77 14.11
C ILE A 776 19.09 -14.43 12.91
N THR A 777 20.02 -13.71 12.28
CA THR A 777 20.84 -14.26 11.22
C THR A 777 22.32 -14.01 11.50
N ARG A 778 23.19 -14.92 11.08
CA ARG A 778 24.66 -14.80 11.21
C ARG A 778 25.33 -14.90 9.85
N ASN A 779 26.27 -14.03 9.61
CA ASN A 779 27.20 -14.17 8.49
C ASN A 779 28.40 -15.01 8.95
N THR A 780 28.44 -16.25 8.49
CA THR A 780 29.50 -17.21 8.93
C THR A 780 30.91 -16.83 8.50
N ARG A 781 31.06 -15.99 7.44
CA ARG A 781 32.37 -15.54 6.97
C ARG A 781 32.92 -14.39 7.82
N THR A 782 32.09 -13.48 8.29
CA THR A 782 32.51 -12.29 9.05
C THR A 782 32.24 -12.43 10.55
N GLY A 783 31.58 -13.48 10.98
CA GLY A 783 31.10 -13.66 12.35
C GLY A 783 29.96 -12.73 12.78
N THR A 784 29.55 -11.77 11.94
CA THR A 784 28.53 -10.75 12.28
C THR A 784 27.18 -11.41 12.53
N ILE A 785 26.57 -11.08 13.65
CA ILE A 785 25.23 -11.51 14.04
C ILE A 785 24.28 -10.30 13.89
N TYR A 786 23.14 -10.50 13.24
CA TYR A 786 22.07 -9.52 13.08
C TYR A 786 20.88 -9.98 13.91
N LEU A 787 20.55 -9.21 14.96
CA LEU A 787 19.34 -9.41 15.76
C LEU A 787 18.28 -8.45 15.23
N LYS A 788 17.13 -8.96 14.82
CA LYS A 788 15.98 -8.18 14.40
C LYS A 788 14.88 -8.39 15.41
N LEU A 789 14.53 -7.31 16.10
CA LEU A 789 13.54 -7.29 17.16
C LEU A 789 12.45 -6.26 16.82
N VAL A 790 11.21 -6.71 16.76
CA VAL A 790 10.06 -5.85 16.48
C VAL A 790 9.23 -5.74 17.74
N ASN A 791 9.18 -4.56 18.33
CA ASN A 791 8.31 -4.24 19.46
C ASN A 791 7.05 -3.55 18.92
N SER A 792 5.97 -4.28 18.75
CA SER A 792 4.69 -3.70 18.32
C SER A 792 3.86 -3.15 19.48
N ALA A 793 4.31 -3.30 20.73
CA ALA A 793 3.64 -2.74 21.89
C ALA A 793 3.75 -1.22 21.98
N ALA A 794 2.77 -0.60 22.67
CA ALA A 794 2.79 0.83 22.99
C ALA A 794 3.69 1.19 24.18
N ASN A 795 4.42 0.24 24.75
CA ASN A 795 5.36 0.40 25.87
C ASN A 795 6.74 -0.14 25.54
N HIS A 796 7.74 0.29 26.31
CA HIS A 796 9.09 -0.22 26.21
C HIS A 796 9.15 -1.71 26.53
N ARG A 797 10.06 -2.43 25.85
CA ARG A 797 10.40 -3.81 26.16
C ARG A 797 11.88 -3.90 26.55
N VAL A 798 12.16 -4.72 27.54
CA VAL A 798 13.52 -5.03 27.97
C VAL A 798 13.84 -6.46 27.58
N VAL A 799 14.95 -6.66 26.86
CA VAL A 799 15.37 -7.99 26.38
C VAL A 799 16.75 -8.31 26.92
N ASP A 800 16.87 -9.37 27.70
CA ASP A 800 18.15 -9.89 28.19
C ASP A 800 18.73 -10.88 27.19
N VAL A 801 19.81 -10.49 26.54
CA VAL A 801 20.45 -11.24 25.48
C VAL A 801 21.61 -12.05 26.02
N SER A 802 21.59 -13.36 25.77
CA SER A 802 22.70 -14.27 26.02
C SER A 802 23.20 -14.86 24.71
N ILE A 803 24.46 -14.69 24.36
CA ILE A 803 25.06 -15.21 23.12
C ILE A 803 26.14 -16.25 23.50
N ASP A 804 25.86 -17.50 23.16
CA ASP A 804 26.88 -18.55 23.19
C ASP A 804 27.61 -18.59 21.85
N ALA A 805 28.83 -18.12 21.86
CA ALA A 805 29.71 -18.06 20.70
C ALA A 805 31.16 -18.39 21.10
N PRO A 806 31.95 -19.10 20.28
CA PRO A 806 33.37 -19.36 20.57
C PRO A 806 34.19 -18.06 20.52
N ASP A 807 33.85 -17.18 19.60
CA ASP A 807 34.56 -15.93 19.36
C ASP A 807 34.22 -14.89 20.44
N LYS A 808 35.14 -13.94 20.64
CA LYS A 808 34.89 -12.82 21.53
C LYS A 808 33.89 -11.85 20.91
N ILE A 809 32.84 -11.54 21.63
CA ILE A 809 31.85 -10.51 21.20
C ILE A 809 32.49 -9.13 21.38
N ALA A 810 32.31 -8.25 20.38
CA ALA A 810 32.74 -6.86 20.49
C ALA A 810 31.91 -6.13 21.55
N THR A 811 32.54 -5.21 22.31
CA THR A 811 31.88 -4.45 23.39
C THR A 811 30.99 -3.30 22.85
N THR A 812 31.05 -3.06 21.54
CA THR A 812 30.23 -2.07 20.84
C THR A 812 29.60 -2.69 19.61
N GLY A 813 28.42 -2.23 19.25
CA GLY A 813 27.73 -2.61 18.04
C GLY A 813 26.93 -1.46 17.46
N THR A 814 26.08 -1.75 16.49
CA THR A 814 25.25 -0.76 15.82
C THR A 814 23.77 -1.10 16.05
N LEU A 815 22.97 -0.13 16.46
CA LEU A 815 21.51 -0.19 16.45
C LEU A 815 21.01 0.68 15.29
N ILE A 816 20.20 0.06 14.44
CA ILE A 816 19.39 0.73 13.42
C ILE A 816 17.94 0.59 13.89
N GLU A 817 17.27 1.70 14.09
CA GLU A 817 15.94 1.73 14.68
C GLU A 817 14.97 2.58 13.86
N LEU A 818 13.79 2.00 13.56
CA LEU A 818 12.66 2.68 12.96
C LEU A 818 11.55 2.73 14.01
N THR A 819 11.16 3.93 14.42
CA THR A 819 10.10 4.13 15.42
C THR A 819 9.30 5.39 15.11
N ALA A 820 8.11 5.50 15.68
CA ALA A 820 7.26 6.68 15.56
C ALA A 820 6.41 6.87 16.80
N ARG A 821 5.94 8.10 17.02
CA ARG A 821 5.08 8.44 18.16
C ARG A 821 3.66 7.88 18.08
N SER A 822 3.22 7.51 16.86
CA SER A 822 1.89 6.99 16.59
C SER A 822 1.95 5.88 15.55
N ARG A 823 1.08 4.89 15.68
CA ARG A 823 0.87 3.84 14.67
C ARG A 823 0.49 4.42 13.30
N THR A 824 -0.21 5.56 13.27
CA THR A 824 -0.63 6.22 12.02
C THR A 824 0.42 7.17 11.42
N SER A 825 1.60 7.29 12.03
CA SER A 825 2.70 8.08 11.46
C SER A 825 3.13 7.50 10.12
N THR A 826 3.26 8.35 9.10
CA THR A 826 3.66 7.93 7.75
C THR A 826 4.47 9.00 7.04
N ASN A 827 5.14 8.63 5.96
CA ASN A 827 5.85 9.52 5.05
C ASN A 827 4.92 10.03 3.94
N THR A 828 5.21 11.22 3.42
CA THR A 828 4.45 11.84 2.32
C THR A 828 5.38 12.51 1.32
N MET A 829 4.83 12.98 0.19
CA MET A 829 5.60 13.79 -0.78
C MET A 829 6.10 15.12 -0.20
N SER A 830 5.40 15.71 0.77
CA SER A 830 5.80 16.95 1.45
C SER A 830 6.75 16.70 2.63
N ASP A 831 6.62 15.55 3.28
CA ASP A 831 7.46 15.14 4.40
C ASP A 831 7.95 13.68 4.19
N PRO A 832 8.96 13.47 3.33
CA PRO A 832 9.42 12.15 2.94
C PRO A 832 10.27 11.43 4.00
N SER A 833 10.63 12.12 5.08
CA SER A 833 11.52 11.64 6.15
C SER A 833 10.92 11.72 7.54
N HIS A 834 9.59 11.80 7.65
CA HIS A 834 8.89 11.82 8.93
C HIS A 834 9.12 10.55 9.77
N VAL A 835 9.13 9.39 9.11
CA VAL A 835 9.39 8.08 9.72
C VAL A 835 10.49 7.39 8.91
N VAL A 836 11.72 7.52 9.36
CA VAL A 836 12.90 6.92 8.73
C VAL A 836 13.81 6.31 9.79
N PRO A 837 14.58 5.27 9.48
CA PRO A 837 15.48 4.68 10.46
C PRO A 837 16.61 5.64 10.84
N PHE A 838 16.98 5.61 12.11
CA PHE A 838 18.18 6.25 12.59
C PHE A 838 19.19 5.18 13.06
N THR A 839 20.47 5.53 13.01
CA THR A 839 21.55 4.61 13.34
C THR A 839 22.41 5.20 14.46
N ARG A 840 22.71 4.39 15.48
CA ARG A 840 23.61 4.75 16.56
C ARG A 840 24.51 3.61 17.00
N THR A 841 25.67 3.94 17.50
CA THR A 841 26.54 2.97 18.17
C THR A 841 26.01 2.70 19.58
N ILE A 842 25.94 1.43 19.96
CA ILE A 842 25.55 1.00 21.30
C ILE A 842 26.76 0.35 22.00
N PRO A 843 27.11 0.78 23.21
CA PRO A 843 28.15 0.16 24.04
C PRO A 843 27.57 -0.98 24.89
N GLY A 844 28.43 -1.64 25.65
CA GLY A 844 28.07 -2.62 26.67
C GLY A 844 27.62 -3.97 26.09
N LEU A 845 27.92 -4.27 24.82
CA LEU A 845 27.67 -5.56 24.25
C LEU A 845 28.71 -6.58 24.80
N GLY A 846 28.36 -7.87 24.73
CA GLY A 846 29.13 -8.98 25.19
C GLY A 846 28.37 -10.28 25.07
N ARG A 847 28.78 -11.33 25.81
CA ARG A 847 28.02 -12.59 25.86
C ARG A 847 26.68 -12.43 26.56
N HIS A 848 26.57 -11.46 27.46
CA HIS A 848 25.37 -11.10 28.18
C HIS A 848 25.22 -9.57 28.16
N PHE A 849 24.05 -9.09 27.73
CA PHE A 849 23.73 -7.66 27.74
C PHE A 849 22.22 -7.47 27.65
N THR A 850 21.74 -6.28 28.05
CA THR A 850 20.34 -5.93 28.04
C THR A 850 20.08 -4.90 26.94
N LEU A 851 19.00 -5.12 26.19
CA LEU A 851 18.46 -4.18 25.19
C LEU A 851 17.18 -3.54 25.69
N HIS A 852 17.08 -2.23 25.53
CA HIS A 852 15.87 -1.47 25.75
C HIS A 852 15.29 -1.09 24.39
N LEU A 853 14.12 -1.63 24.06
CA LEU A 853 13.41 -1.39 22.80
C LEU A 853 12.33 -0.34 23.03
N ASP A 854 12.35 0.69 22.19
CA ASP A 854 11.31 1.72 22.22
C ASP A 854 9.94 1.16 21.83
N PRO A 855 8.84 1.80 22.27
CA PRO A 855 7.50 1.47 21.80
C PRO A 855 7.41 1.62 20.29
N LEU A 856 6.57 0.78 19.67
CA LEU A 856 6.30 0.85 18.22
C LEU A 856 7.60 0.93 17.41
N SER A 857 8.50 -0.04 17.60
CA SER A 857 9.82 0.02 16.98
C SER A 857 10.21 -1.25 16.22
N VAL A 858 10.91 -1.06 15.12
CA VAL A 858 11.64 -2.10 14.38
C VAL A 858 13.11 -1.88 14.60
N ASN A 859 13.80 -2.87 15.16
CA ASN A 859 15.18 -2.77 15.59
C ASN A 859 16.07 -3.78 14.88
N VAL A 860 17.20 -3.33 14.33
CA VAL A 860 18.27 -4.19 13.86
C VAL A 860 19.53 -3.90 14.67
N ILE A 861 19.97 -4.88 15.43
CA ILE A 861 21.19 -4.80 16.21
C ILE A 861 22.28 -5.61 15.52
N VAL A 862 23.38 -4.94 15.17
CA VAL A 862 24.54 -5.54 14.52
C VAL A 862 25.60 -5.81 15.59
N VAL A 863 25.87 -7.08 15.84
CA VAL A 863 26.86 -7.56 16.80
C VAL A 863 28.03 -8.17 16.05
N HIS A 864 29.23 -7.67 16.31
CA HIS A 864 30.47 -8.18 15.70
C HIS A 864 31.15 -9.18 16.60
N THR A 865 31.65 -10.27 16.03
CA THR A 865 32.58 -11.17 16.71
C THR A 865 34.01 -10.85 16.29
N LYS A 866 34.96 -11.04 17.19
CA LYS A 866 36.42 -10.93 16.94
C LYS A 866 37.02 -12.31 17.03
N HIS A 867 37.64 -12.75 15.95
CA HIS A 867 38.45 -13.96 15.93
C HIS A 867 39.68 -13.80 16.79
#